data_81e737cb2885af0c02bac993141208f1
#
_entry.id   81e737cb2885af0c02bac993141208f1
#
_cell.length_a   1.000
_cell.length_b   1.000
_cell.length_c   1.000
_cell.angle_alpha   90.00
_cell.angle_beta   90.00
_cell.angle_gamma   90.00
#
_symmetry.space_group_name_H-M   'P 1'
#
loop_
_entity.id
_entity.type
_entity.pdbx_description
1 polymer ?
#
loop_
_entity_poly.entity_id
_entity_poly.type
_entity_poly.pdbx_seq_one_letter_code
_entity_poly.pdbx_strand_id
1 'polypeptide(L)'
;VKLHLDLLGAPLPAGDPDAAEARTHLAALEDALLEKRAVVAEGWGAERVHRKGKLTTWERIDRLVDAGTRPLPVGTLVNWGRQFAGSRRLAPGAGVVTAFCRIQQRWVMVIANDNTVASGAWWPLTPEKIERAQKMALDLRVPVVYLVDCSGLFLPEQSRSFPGRTGAGHIFKKNAELANAGVPQIAGVFGDCIAGGGYMPIISDRVYMTERAYMVIAGAALIKGAKSQHLTSLDIGGPEVHVHQSACADVRVPDDEVCLDHIRAEVGRLPDSGVDFYRHGVPPEAPLHDAAGIEGLLPVDHRQVYDIRQVLARLVDGSLFHEVLADTGLEVVTGLARVSGLWMGFAANVMEPQPHPEGRGYRPGGILYREGIAKLAAFSRACSDDGIPLVWLQDVAGFDIGVEAEALGLLGYGSSLIYANSTNGNPVFTVLLRKASGAGYYAMAGLPYEPVLQLSTVHTRQSVMEGRTLAIATYNSKLDDDFCIATQDPDERREIEEGMARVAARIEADMDPIQAAARMDTDEVVRLSELRGWLVALAEMAWQSTGYRRTKNPRIWSVHDLEALTRGRVQRGEWPAAGTPARAGQAPAPAASAEPPEPGAVAVVSPMEGSFYWRPAPDQPPFVAVGDRVEAGARVGLIEVMKTFTPVRAAQSGEVLALAVDDGGAVQAGQPVLWLRGAGRGS
;
A
#
# COMPACT_ATOMS: atom_id res chain seq x y z
N VAL A 1 -32.65 -25.65 -8.68
CA VAL A 1 -31.90 -26.73 -8.02
C VAL A 1 -31.84 -26.40 -6.54
N LYS A 2 -32.32 -27.31 -5.67
CA LYS A 2 -32.15 -27.14 -4.23
C LYS A 2 -30.71 -27.56 -3.90
N LEU A 3 -29.88 -26.64 -3.39
CA LEU A 3 -28.59 -27.01 -2.83
C LEU A 3 -28.82 -27.89 -1.59
N HIS A 4 -28.12 -29.00 -1.53
CA HIS A 4 -28.06 -29.84 -0.34
C HIS A 4 -26.77 -29.47 0.40
N LEU A 5 -26.91 -29.08 1.66
CA LEU A 5 -25.77 -28.73 2.52
C LEU A 5 -25.52 -29.92 3.47
N ASP A 6 -24.37 -30.50 3.33
CA ASP A 6 -23.92 -31.59 4.21
C ASP A 6 -23.30 -31.02 5.48
N LEU A 7 -23.50 -31.71 6.59
CA LEU A 7 -22.84 -31.40 7.86
C LEU A 7 -21.41 -31.92 7.82
N LEU A 8 -20.44 -31.02 7.99
CA LEU A 8 -19.03 -31.39 8.07
C LEU A 8 -18.53 -31.46 9.51
N GLY A 9 -17.44 -32.19 9.68
CA GLY A 9 -16.62 -32.24 10.86
C GLY A 9 -17.13 -33.09 12.00
N ALA A 10 -16.29 -33.27 13.00
CA ALA A 10 -16.53 -33.92 14.25
C ALA A 10 -15.81 -33.21 15.41
N PRO A 11 -16.25 -33.40 16.66
CA PRO A 11 -15.47 -32.98 17.82
C PRO A 11 -14.09 -33.64 17.79
N LEU A 12 -13.05 -32.89 18.21
CA LEU A 12 -11.73 -33.48 18.42
C LEU A 12 -11.80 -34.57 19.51
N PRO A 13 -11.12 -35.71 19.32
CA PRO A 13 -11.06 -36.73 20.35
C PRO A 13 -10.47 -36.17 21.65
N ALA A 14 -11.12 -36.42 22.76
CA ALA A 14 -10.62 -36.05 24.07
C ALA A 14 -9.33 -36.82 24.39
N GLY A 15 -8.24 -36.08 24.73
CA GLY A 15 -6.98 -36.73 25.12
C GLY A 15 -6.10 -37.19 23.94
N ASP A 16 -6.37 -36.75 22.71
CA ASP A 16 -5.49 -37.00 21.57
C ASP A 16 -4.12 -36.35 21.79
N PRO A 17 -3.03 -37.15 21.89
CA PRO A 17 -1.69 -36.61 22.15
C PRO A 17 -1.16 -35.76 20.98
N ASP A 18 -1.45 -36.12 19.73
CA ASP A 18 -0.97 -35.39 18.54
C ASP A 18 -1.64 -34.01 18.46
N ALA A 19 -2.93 -33.94 18.75
CA ALA A 19 -3.67 -32.69 18.84
C ALA A 19 -3.19 -31.81 20.02
N ALA A 20 -2.72 -32.41 21.11
CA ALA A 20 -2.15 -31.68 22.23
C ALA A 20 -0.76 -31.12 21.90
N GLU A 21 0.08 -31.90 21.22
CA GLU A 21 1.38 -31.44 20.74
C GLU A 21 1.22 -30.29 19.73
N ALA A 22 0.33 -30.45 18.74
CA ALA A 22 0.04 -29.42 17.75
C ALA A 22 -0.41 -28.11 18.42
N ARG A 23 -1.36 -28.15 19.35
CA ARG A 23 -1.78 -26.95 20.09
C ARG A 23 -0.64 -26.30 20.85
N THR A 24 0.20 -27.06 21.52
CA THR A 24 1.34 -26.51 22.29
C THR A 24 2.36 -25.82 21.36
N HIS A 25 2.68 -26.46 20.25
CA HIS A 25 3.62 -25.90 19.25
C HIS A 25 3.07 -24.61 18.62
N LEU A 26 1.83 -24.66 18.16
CA LEU A 26 1.19 -23.51 17.50
C LEU A 26 0.98 -22.35 18.47
N ALA A 27 0.60 -22.64 19.73
CA ALA A 27 0.49 -21.58 20.74
C ALA A 27 1.81 -20.82 20.94
N ALA A 28 2.95 -21.52 20.96
CA ALA A 28 4.24 -20.84 21.07
C ALA A 28 4.55 -19.94 19.86
N LEU A 29 4.18 -20.34 18.65
CA LEU A 29 4.34 -19.52 17.44
C LEU A 29 3.37 -18.32 17.45
N GLU A 30 2.16 -18.51 17.89
CA GLU A 30 1.14 -17.46 18.03
C GLU A 30 1.52 -16.43 19.10
N ASP A 31 2.05 -16.87 20.24
CA ASP A 31 2.58 -15.99 21.29
C ASP A 31 3.72 -15.12 20.75
N ALA A 32 4.66 -15.74 20.02
CA ALA A 32 5.74 -15.00 19.37
C ALA A 32 5.25 -13.99 18.32
N LEU A 33 4.16 -14.30 17.61
CA LEU A 33 3.49 -13.35 16.71
C LEU A 33 2.85 -12.19 17.47
N LEU A 34 2.16 -12.47 18.57
CA LEU A 34 1.53 -11.44 19.42
C LEU A 34 2.55 -10.49 20.01
N GLU A 35 3.69 -11.00 20.48
CA GLU A 35 4.80 -10.16 20.95
C GLU A 35 5.30 -9.20 19.85
N LYS A 36 5.49 -9.70 18.63
CA LYS A 36 5.90 -8.86 17.50
C LYS A 36 4.85 -7.80 17.16
N ARG A 37 3.58 -8.17 17.13
CA ARG A 37 2.47 -7.22 16.90
C ARG A 37 2.42 -6.14 17.99
N ALA A 38 2.68 -6.48 19.24
CA ALA A 38 2.74 -5.53 20.34
C ALA A 38 3.87 -4.51 20.16
N VAL A 39 5.07 -4.96 19.76
CA VAL A 39 6.20 -4.06 19.43
C VAL A 39 5.87 -3.10 18.29
N VAL A 40 5.18 -3.60 17.24
CA VAL A 40 4.75 -2.73 16.13
C VAL A 40 3.73 -1.69 16.60
N ALA A 41 2.76 -2.11 17.41
CA ALA A 41 1.73 -1.21 17.94
C ALA A 41 2.28 -0.13 18.89
N GLU A 42 3.31 -0.45 19.67
CA GLU A 42 4.01 0.51 20.53
C GLU A 42 4.82 1.54 19.73
N GLY A 43 5.38 1.13 18.58
CA GLY A 43 6.23 1.96 17.74
C GLY A 43 7.47 2.47 18.47
N TRP A 44 7.69 3.78 18.47
CA TRP A 44 8.77 4.41 19.26
C TRP A 44 8.27 5.02 20.58
N GLY A 45 7.03 4.71 20.98
CA GLY A 45 6.38 5.16 22.20
C GLY A 45 5.55 6.43 22.03
N ALA A 46 4.52 6.56 22.85
CA ALA A 46 3.51 7.62 22.77
C ALA A 46 3.98 8.98 23.33
N GLU A 47 4.96 9.01 24.25
CA GLU A 47 5.33 10.19 25.03
C GLU A 47 5.60 11.43 24.17
N ARG A 48 6.32 11.27 23.05
CA ARG A 48 6.64 12.38 22.14
C ARG A 48 5.38 12.94 21.45
N VAL A 49 4.43 12.08 21.13
CA VAL A 49 3.17 12.44 20.48
C VAL A 49 2.28 13.19 21.47
N HIS A 50 2.11 12.65 22.67
CA HIS A 50 1.30 13.25 23.73
C HIS A 50 1.83 14.62 24.18
N ARG A 51 3.17 14.80 24.24
CA ARG A 51 3.76 16.13 24.53
C ARG A 51 3.38 17.21 23.51
N LYS A 52 3.03 16.81 22.30
CA LYS A 52 2.51 17.71 21.26
C LYS A 52 0.99 17.91 21.35
N GLY A 53 0.32 17.30 22.35
CA GLY A 53 -1.13 17.34 22.51
C GLY A 53 -1.89 16.63 21.38
N LYS A 54 -1.31 15.57 20.82
CA LYS A 54 -1.93 14.73 19.78
C LYS A 54 -2.18 13.32 20.31
N LEU A 55 -3.14 12.62 19.73
CA LEU A 55 -3.32 11.18 19.90
C LEU A 55 -2.29 10.41 19.06
N THR A 56 -1.87 9.24 19.54
CA THR A 56 -1.12 8.29 18.72
C THR A 56 -2.02 7.73 17.62
N THR A 57 -1.41 7.14 16.62
CA THR A 57 -2.14 6.54 15.49
C THR A 57 -3.12 5.45 15.95
N TRP A 58 -2.72 4.59 16.89
CA TRP A 58 -3.61 3.57 17.42
C TRP A 58 -4.73 4.14 18.29
N GLU A 59 -4.47 5.16 19.11
CA GLU A 59 -5.53 5.86 19.86
C GLU A 59 -6.56 6.51 18.92
N ARG A 60 -6.12 7.06 17.79
CA ARG A 60 -7.03 7.57 16.75
C ARG A 60 -7.88 6.46 16.14
N ILE A 61 -7.27 5.31 15.84
CA ILE A 61 -7.98 4.15 15.27
C ILE A 61 -8.97 3.60 16.29
N ASP A 62 -8.58 3.43 17.54
CA ASP A 62 -9.43 2.91 18.61
C ASP A 62 -10.68 3.80 18.84
N ARG A 63 -10.51 5.12 18.74
CA ARG A 63 -11.65 6.04 18.82
C ARG A 63 -12.53 5.99 17.56
N LEU A 64 -11.95 5.69 16.43
CA LEU A 64 -12.65 5.67 15.15
C LEU A 64 -13.54 4.44 14.97
N VAL A 65 -13.14 3.28 15.49
CA VAL A 65 -13.86 2.02 15.31
C VAL A 65 -15.11 1.91 16.19
N ASP A 66 -16.01 1.03 15.80
CA ASP A 66 -17.23 0.77 16.57
C ASP A 66 -16.91 -0.02 17.84
N ALA A 67 -17.60 0.31 18.93
CA ALA A 67 -17.41 -0.37 20.22
C ALA A 67 -17.60 -1.90 20.10
N GLY A 68 -16.69 -2.66 20.68
CA GLY A 68 -16.69 -4.11 20.65
C GLY A 68 -16.15 -4.74 19.35
N THR A 69 -15.73 -3.92 18.38
CA THR A 69 -15.06 -4.40 17.17
C THR A 69 -13.54 -4.26 17.30
N ARG A 70 -12.81 -5.02 16.52
CA ARG A 70 -11.34 -4.93 16.47
C ARG A 70 -10.90 -4.58 15.05
N PRO A 71 -9.91 -3.70 14.90
CA PRO A 71 -9.24 -3.51 13.62
C PRO A 71 -8.64 -4.84 13.13
N LEU A 72 -8.68 -5.05 11.83
CA LEU A 72 -7.97 -6.14 11.15
C LEU A 72 -6.78 -5.54 10.40
N PRO A 73 -5.61 -5.48 11.03
CA PRO A 73 -4.43 -4.86 10.42
C PRO A 73 -3.90 -5.70 9.26
N VAL A 74 -3.36 -5.03 8.25
CA VAL A 74 -2.74 -5.64 7.07
C VAL A 74 -1.31 -5.11 6.96
N GLY A 75 -0.36 -5.98 6.68
CA GLY A 75 1.05 -5.62 6.57
C GLY A 75 1.67 -5.21 7.90
N THR A 76 1.20 -5.76 9.02
CA THR A 76 1.70 -5.43 10.36
C THR A 76 3.21 -5.60 10.47
N LEU A 77 3.76 -6.65 9.91
CA LEU A 77 5.17 -7.02 10.06
C LEU A 77 6.07 -6.50 8.92
N VAL A 78 5.57 -5.66 8.02
CA VAL A 78 6.40 -5.07 6.96
C VAL A 78 7.61 -4.36 7.58
N ASN A 79 8.79 -4.60 7.04
CA ASN A 79 10.08 -4.13 7.57
C ASN A 79 10.49 -4.72 8.94
N TRP A 80 9.83 -5.75 9.43
CA TRP A 80 10.22 -6.39 10.68
C TRP A 80 11.70 -6.82 10.65
N GLY A 81 12.45 -6.44 11.67
CA GLY A 81 13.88 -6.77 11.80
C GLY A 81 14.82 -6.06 10.82
N ARG A 82 14.31 -5.22 9.91
CA ARG A 82 15.15 -4.50 8.94
C ARG A 82 15.73 -3.22 9.53
N GLN A 83 17.05 -3.07 9.40
CA GLN A 83 17.78 -1.85 9.74
C GLN A 83 18.02 -1.02 8.48
N PHE A 84 17.75 0.29 8.57
CA PHE A 84 17.96 1.23 7.48
C PHE A 84 19.10 2.21 7.77
N ALA A 85 19.85 2.59 6.74
CA ALA A 85 20.90 3.58 6.85
C ALA A 85 20.35 4.91 7.40
N GLY A 86 21.12 5.57 8.26
CA GLY A 86 20.71 6.85 8.85
C GLY A 86 19.68 6.74 9.99
N SER A 87 19.23 5.55 10.37
CA SER A 87 18.39 5.34 11.55
C SER A 87 19.07 4.46 12.59
N ARG A 88 18.92 4.82 13.86
CA ARG A 88 19.33 3.99 15.00
C ARG A 88 18.20 3.07 15.49
N ARG A 89 16.98 3.30 15.07
CA ARG A 89 15.79 2.55 15.45
C ARG A 89 15.23 1.81 14.25
N LEU A 90 14.60 0.67 14.49
CA LEU A 90 13.83 -0.06 13.46
C LEU A 90 12.55 0.73 13.13
N ALA A 91 12.02 0.53 11.93
CA ALA A 91 10.74 1.07 11.49
C ALA A 91 9.78 -0.10 11.16
N PRO A 92 9.34 -0.86 12.17
CA PRO A 92 8.41 -1.96 11.97
C PRO A 92 7.06 -1.44 11.46
N GLY A 93 6.36 -2.22 10.68
CA GLY A 93 5.12 -1.78 10.04
C GLY A 93 5.33 -0.71 8.97
N ALA A 94 6.57 -0.43 8.57
CA ALA A 94 6.94 0.59 7.58
C ALA A 94 6.41 2.00 7.93
N GLY A 95 6.24 2.35 9.22
CA GLY A 95 5.78 3.67 9.67
C GLY A 95 4.36 4.06 9.22
N VAL A 96 3.54 3.08 8.84
CA VAL A 96 2.13 3.28 8.48
C VAL A 96 1.28 2.10 8.98
N VAL A 97 0.12 2.41 9.53
CA VAL A 97 -0.90 1.42 9.87
C VAL A 97 -1.93 1.36 8.74
N THR A 98 -2.18 0.17 8.24
CA THR A 98 -3.25 -0.13 7.31
C THR A 98 -4.13 -1.20 7.93
N ALA A 99 -5.44 -0.98 8.00
CA ALA A 99 -6.35 -1.91 8.65
C ALA A 99 -7.77 -1.81 8.09
N PHE A 100 -8.46 -2.93 7.99
CA PHE A 100 -9.90 -2.93 7.86
C PHE A 100 -10.55 -2.68 9.22
N CYS A 101 -11.44 -1.71 9.28
CA CYS A 101 -12.11 -1.28 10.50
C CYS A 101 -13.63 -1.25 10.30
N ARG A 102 -14.40 -1.54 11.35
CA ARG A 102 -15.84 -1.25 11.35
C ARG A 102 -16.07 0.14 11.92
N ILE A 103 -16.69 1.00 11.10
CA ILE A 103 -17.03 2.38 11.46
C ILE A 103 -18.48 2.60 11.05
N GLN A 104 -19.35 2.91 12.01
CA GLN A 104 -20.79 3.06 11.75
C GLN A 104 -21.39 1.81 11.07
N GLN A 105 -21.01 0.64 11.59
CA GLN A 105 -21.42 -0.70 11.13
C GLN A 105 -21.00 -1.06 9.70
N ARG A 106 -20.09 -0.29 9.13
CA ARG A 106 -19.58 -0.44 7.76
C ARG A 106 -18.09 -0.80 7.79
N TRP A 107 -17.68 -1.68 6.91
CA TRP A 107 -16.26 -1.93 6.69
C TRP A 107 -15.62 -0.79 5.90
N VAL A 108 -14.47 -0.35 6.37
CA VAL A 108 -13.68 0.77 5.83
C VAL A 108 -12.22 0.39 5.88
N MET A 109 -11.45 0.73 4.86
CA MET A 109 -10.00 0.65 4.89
C MET A 109 -9.46 1.94 5.55
N VAL A 110 -8.75 1.79 6.66
CA VAL A 110 -8.03 2.89 7.33
C VAL A 110 -6.56 2.84 6.94
N ILE A 111 -6.02 3.96 6.48
CA ILE A 111 -4.60 4.15 6.15
C ILE A 111 -4.11 5.32 6.99
N ALA A 112 -3.22 5.05 7.95
CA ALA A 112 -2.81 6.03 8.96
C ALA A 112 -1.29 6.06 9.11
N ASN A 113 -0.68 7.23 8.95
CA ASN A 113 0.74 7.40 9.23
C ASN A 113 1.01 7.14 10.71
N ASP A 114 2.00 6.32 11.03
CA ASP A 114 2.36 6.05 12.43
C ASP A 114 3.20 7.21 12.97
N ASN A 115 2.53 8.11 13.65
CA ASN A 115 3.16 9.31 14.20
C ASN A 115 4.11 9.04 15.37
N THR A 116 4.12 7.82 15.91
CA THR A 116 5.11 7.36 16.89
C THR A 116 6.45 7.04 16.21
N VAL A 117 6.42 6.59 14.94
CA VAL A 117 7.60 6.19 14.17
C VAL A 117 8.08 7.35 13.27
N ALA A 118 9.14 8.03 13.67
CA ALA A 118 9.73 9.17 12.95
C ALA A 118 8.71 10.25 12.49
N SER A 119 7.68 10.52 13.33
CA SER A 119 6.59 11.45 12.99
C SER A 119 5.87 11.09 11.68
N GLY A 120 5.59 9.81 11.47
CA GLY A 120 4.86 9.30 10.30
C GLY A 120 5.63 9.37 8.98
N ALA A 121 6.95 9.39 9.02
CA ALA A 121 7.77 9.40 7.80
C ALA A 121 7.56 8.13 6.96
N TRP A 122 7.70 8.27 5.65
CA TRP A 122 7.63 7.15 4.71
C TRP A 122 9.01 6.48 4.56
N TRP A 123 9.08 5.23 4.93
CA TRP A 123 10.23 4.35 4.83
C TRP A 123 10.20 3.53 3.53
N PRO A 124 11.26 2.77 3.20
CA PRO A 124 11.15 1.73 2.19
C PRO A 124 9.97 0.79 2.51
N LEU A 125 9.22 0.39 1.50
CA LEU A 125 7.96 -0.37 1.56
C LEU A 125 6.74 0.38 2.17
N THR A 126 6.86 1.62 2.67
CA THR A 126 5.67 2.41 3.04
C THR A 126 4.76 2.66 1.83
N PRO A 127 5.29 3.12 0.67
CA PRO A 127 4.46 3.33 -0.52
C PRO A 127 3.75 2.07 -0.96
N GLU A 128 4.46 0.95 -1.04
CA GLU A 128 3.93 -0.34 -1.47
C GLU A 128 2.83 -0.84 -0.53
N LYS A 129 3.00 -0.63 0.78
CA LYS A 129 1.99 -1.01 1.78
C LYS A 129 0.72 -0.15 1.65
N ILE A 130 0.86 1.16 1.47
CA ILE A 130 -0.28 2.05 1.23
C ILE A 130 -0.99 1.67 -0.07
N GLU A 131 -0.24 1.48 -1.14
CA GLU A 131 -0.77 1.06 -2.44
C GLU A 131 -1.53 -0.26 -2.35
N ARG A 132 -0.98 -1.25 -1.63
CA ARG A 132 -1.64 -2.54 -1.42
C ARG A 132 -2.96 -2.40 -0.69
N ALA A 133 -3.03 -1.56 0.35
CA ALA A 133 -4.27 -1.25 1.06
C ALA A 133 -5.30 -0.54 0.16
N GLN A 134 -4.85 0.43 -0.65
CA GLN A 134 -5.71 1.09 -1.64
C GLN A 134 -6.23 0.12 -2.70
N LYS A 135 -5.40 -0.83 -3.16
CA LYS A 135 -5.81 -1.88 -4.10
C LYS A 135 -6.90 -2.77 -3.50
N MET A 136 -6.72 -3.21 -2.25
CA MET A 136 -7.74 -3.99 -1.52
C MET A 136 -9.07 -3.23 -1.41
N ALA A 137 -9.00 -1.94 -1.06
CA ALA A 137 -10.19 -1.09 -0.96
C ALA A 137 -10.88 -0.92 -2.31
N LEU A 138 -10.12 -0.80 -3.40
CA LEU A 138 -10.65 -0.70 -4.75
C LEU A 138 -11.36 -1.99 -5.19
N ASP A 139 -10.74 -3.13 -4.96
CA ASP A 139 -11.27 -4.44 -5.36
C ASP A 139 -12.54 -4.80 -4.57
N LEU A 140 -12.57 -4.46 -3.28
CA LEU A 140 -13.74 -4.66 -2.41
C LEU A 140 -14.75 -3.53 -2.47
N ARG A 141 -14.41 -2.41 -3.10
CA ARG A 141 -15.22 -1.18 -3.12
C ARG A 141 -15.62 -0.70 -1.72
N VAL A 142 -14.73 -0.85 -0.75
CA VAL A 142 -14.93 -0.31 0.60
C VAL A 142 -14.36 1.11 0.70
N PRO A 143 -15.01 2.02 1.44
CA PRO A 143 -14.51 3.37 1.64
C PRO A 143 -13.10 3.39 2.24
N VAL A 144 -12.35 4.45 1.96
CA VAL A 144 -11.01 4.65 2.52
C VAL A 144 -11.02 5.86 3.45
N VAL A 145 -10.43 5.69 4.63
CA VAL A 145 -10.18 6.78 5.58
C VAL A 145 -8.68 6.97 5.73
N TYR A 146 -8.19 8.16 5.43
CA TYR A 146 -6.80 8.54 5.62
C TYR A 146 -6.65 9.33 6.92
N LEU A 147 -5.76 8.89 7.82
CA LEU A 147 -5.37 9.64 9.01
C LEU A 147 -3.93 10.13 8.80
N VAL A 148 -3.80 11.35 8.31
CA VAL A 148 -2.52 11.89 7.83
C VAL A 148 -1.80 12.67 8.92
N ASP A 149 -0.58 12.22 9.21
CA ASP A 149 0.37 12.88 10.10
C ASP A 149 1.78 12.48 9.63
N CYS A 150 2.22 13.05 8.47
CA CYS A 150 3.34 12.56 7.66
C CYS A 150 4.42 13.63 7.50
N SER A 151 5.60 13.40 8.07
CA SER A 151 6.74 14.29 7.93
C SER A 151 7.49 14.22 6.57
N GLY A 152 6.96 13.45 5.62
CA GLY A 152 7.54 13.24 4.29
C GLY A 152 8.36 11.95 4.20
N LEU A 153 9.18 11.81 3.16
CA LEU A 153 10.04 10.64 2.95
C LEU A 153 11.17 10.59 3.99
N PHE A 154 11.56 9.39 4.41
CA PHE A 154 12.80 9.18 5.15
C PHE A 154 13.98 9.35 4.19
N LEU A 155 14.52 10.55 4.13
CA LEU A 155 15.47 11.01 3.12
C LEU A 155 16.72 10.14 2.94
N PRO A 156 17.32 9.53 3.99
CA PRO A 156 18.48 8.65 3.80
C PRO A 156 18.20 7.44 2.87
N GLU A 157 16.94 7.01 2.77
CA GLU A 157 16.50 5.87 1.94
C GLU A 157 15.60 6.31 0.77
N GLN A 158 15.62 7.59 0.36
CA GLN A 158 14.72 8.13 -0.66
C GLN A 158 14.79 7.38 -2.00
N SER A 159 15.96 6.88 -2.40
CA SER A 159 16.13 6.14 -3.64
C SER A 159 15.33 4.82 -3.68
N ARG A 160 14.93 4.30 -2.53
CA ARG A 160 14.17 3.05 -2.39
C ARG A 160 12.65 3.28 -2.23
N SER A 161 12.24 4.54 -2.01
CA SER A 161 10.84 4.88 -1.75
C SER A 161 10.25 5.81 -2.81
N PHE A 162 11.08 6.58 -3.53
CA PHE A 162 10.61 7.65 -4.42
C PHE A 162 10.44 7.22 -5.88
N PRO A 163 11.48 6.65 -6.58
CA PRO A 163 11.46 6.57 -8.05
C PRO A 163 10.81 5.30 -8.61
N GLY A 164 10.50 4.31 -7.79
CA GLY A 164 10.04 3.01 -8.26
C GLY A 164 8.66 3.03 -8.89
N ARG A 165 8.34 2.01 -9.69
CA ARG A 165 6.99 1.80 -10.25
C ARG A 165 5.93 1.76 -9.14
N THR A 166 6.26 1.19 -7.99
CA THR A 166 5.45 1.11 -6.77
C THR A 166 5.92 2.10 -5.71
N GLY A 167 6.66 3.14 -6.11
CA GLY A 167 7.12 4.19 -5.21
C GLY A 167 6.02 5.20 -4.89
N ALA A 168 6.39 6.24 -4.14
CA ALA A 168 5.46 7.21 -3.56
C ALA A 168 4.44 7.81 -4.55
N GLY A 169 4.82 8.02 -5.81
CA GLY A 169 3.92 8.55 -6.86
C GLY A 169 2.78 7.61 -7.22
N HIS A 170 2.92 6.30 -7.02
CA HIS A 170 1.86 5.34 -7.33
C HIS A 170 0.68 5.42 -6.35
N ILE A 171 0.91 5.85 -5.11
CA ILE A 171 -0.16 6.12 -4.13
C ILE A 171 -1.18 7.11 -4.72
N PHE A 172 -0.72 8.17 -5.37
CA PHE A 172 -1.59 9.21 -5.92
C PHE A 172 -2.37 8.72 -7.13
N LYS A 173 -1.74 7.87 -7.94
CA LYS A 173 -2.43 7.18 -9.02
C LYS A 173 -3.56 6.31 -8.46
N LYS A 174 -3.32 5.56 -7.38
CA LYS A 174 -4.35 4.73 -6.71
C LYS A 174 -5.45 5.57 -6.08
N ASN A 175 -5.15 6.73 -5.47
CA ASN A 175 -6.18 7.68 -5.03
C ASN A 175 -7.12 8.08 -6.19
N ALA A 176 -6.54 8.42 -7.35
CA ALA A 176 -7.31 8.79 -8.52
C ALA A 176 -8.12 7.62 -9.09
N GLU A 177 -7.58 6.40 -9.08
CA GLU A 177 -8.30 5.19 -9.48
C GLU A 177 -9.50 4.91 -8.56
N LEU A 178 -9.34 5.03 -7.23
CA LEU A 178 -10.42 4.93 -6.24
C LEU A 178 -11.51 5.98 -6.50
N ALA A 179 -11.13 7.24 -6.68
CA ALA A 179 -12.06 8.32 -7.00
C ALA A 179 -12.80 8.06 -8.32
N ASN A 180 -12.10 7.59 -9.34
CA ASN A 180 -12.70 7.23 -10.65
C ASN A 180 -13.66 6.05 -10.55
N ALA A 181 -13.39 5.08 -9.67
CA ALA A 181 -14.27 3.95 -9.40
C ALA A 181 -15.47 4.31 -8.51
N GLY A 182 -15.53 5.52 -7.99
CA GLY A 182 -16.60 5.99 -7.08
C GLY A 182 -16.47 5.43 -5.67
N VAL A 183 -15.28 4.97 -5.26
CA VAL A 183 -15.01 4.55 -3.89
C VAL A 183 -14.78 5.78 -3.03
N PRO A 184 -15.58 5.99 -1.96
CA PRO A 184 -15.46 7.17 -1.12
C PRO A 184 -14.12 7.23 -0.39
N GLN A 185 -13.54 8.42 -0.33
CA GLN A 185 -12.28 8.70 0.34
C GLN A 185 -12.46 9.89 1.29
N ILE A 186 -12.17 9.69 2.58
CA ILE A 186 -12.31 10.70 3.63
C ILE A 186 -10.95 10.87 4.30
N ALA A 187 -10.50 12.10 4.50
CA ALA A 187 -9.20 12.36 5.10
C ALA A 187 -9.30 13.26 6.32
N GLY A 188 -8.57 12.92 7.37
CA GLY A 188 -8.23 13.80 8.48
C GLY A 188 -6.74 14.11 8.47
N VAL A 189 -6.39 15.38 8.57
CA VAL A 189 -5.00 15.86 8.68
C VAL A 189 -4.77 16.32 10.12
N PHE A 190 -3.88 15.62 10.83
CA PHE A 190 -3.69 15.76 12.27
C PHE A 190 -2.36 16.42 12.67
N GLY A 191 -1.50 16.66 11.71
CA GLY A 191 -0.20 17.22 11.96
C GLY A 191 0.55 17.56 10.68
N ASP A 192 1.80 17.13 10.65
CA ASP A 192 2.66 17.35 9.51
C ASP A 192 2.08 16.63 8.27
N CYS A 193 1.98 17.34 7.14
CA CYS A 193 1.57 16.78 5.88
C CYS A 193 2.39 17.44 4.77
N ILE A 194 3.57 16.87 4.51
CA ILE A 194 4.61 17.49 3.70
C ILE A 194 4.77 16.76 2.37
N ALA A 195 4.94 17.51 1.30
CA ALA A 195 5.20 17.04 -0.05
C ALA A 195 4.14 16.04 -0.53
N GLY A 196 4.56 14.84 -0.93
CA GLY A 196 3.67 13.79 -1.41
C GLY A 196 2.55 13.40 -0.43
N GLY A 197 2.78 13.53 0.89
CA GLY A 197 1.75 13.27 1.90
C GLY A 197 0.47 14.09 1.70
N GLY A 198 0.57 15.29 1.12
CA GLY A 198 -0.56 16.18 0.88
C GLY A 198 -1.52 15.73 -0.23
N TYR A 199 -1.07 14.87 -1.14
CA TYR A 199 -1.94 14.45 -2.24
C TYR A 199 -3.00 13.42 -1.82
N MET A 200 -2.73 12.58 -0.82
CA MET A 200 -3.75 11.65 -0.31
C MET A 200 -4.99 12.40 0.22
N PRO A 201 -4.88 13.38 1.12
CA PRO A 201 -6.04 14.13 1.56
C PRO A 201 -6.68 14.96 0.44
N ILE A 202 -5.90 15.65 -0.41
CA ILE A 202 -6.49 16.58 -1.38
C ILE A 202 -7.27 15.89 -2.51
N ILE A 203 -6.95 14.63 -2.82
CA ILE A 203 -7.72 13.83 -3.78
C ILE A 203 -8.95 13.19 -3.13
N SER A 204 -9.05 13.20 -1.80
CA SER A 204 -10.19 12.66 -1.06
C SER A 204 -11.45 13.51 -1.24
N ASP A 205 -12.63 12.89 -1.09
CA ASP A 205 -13.92 13.54 -1.25
C ASP A 205 -14.21 14.54 -0.14
N ARG A 206 -13.65 14.29 1.07
CA ARG A 206 -13.82 15.14 2.24
C ARG A 206 -12.53 15.23 3.04
N VAL A 207 -12.13 16.45 3.41
CA VAL A 207 -10.89 16.72 4.16
C VAL A 207 -11.15 17.55 5.40
N TYR A 208 -10.78 17.01 6.56
CA TYR A 208 -10.81 17.68 7.85
C TYR A 208 -9.39 18.04 8.26
N MET A 209 -9.17 19.24 8.80
CA MET A 209 -7.87 19.67 9.32
C MET A 209 -7.97 20.12 10.76
N THR A 210 -7.12 19.57 11.64
CA THR A 210 -6.99 20.08 13.01
C THR A 210 -6.21 21.39 13.03
N GLU A 211 -6.42 22.18 14.09
CA GLU A 211 -5.77 23.50 14.28
C GLU A 211 -4.25 23.47 14.17
N ARG A 212 -3.62 22.34 14.49
CA ARG A 212 -2.16 22.17 14.48
C ARG A 212 -1.62 21.52 13.22
N ALA A 213 -2.51 21.11 12.32
CA ALA A 213 -2.14 20.46 11.08
C ALA A 213 -1.77 21.48 10.00
N TYR A 214 -0.88 21.06 9.12
CA TYR A 214 -0.59 21.82 7.91
C TYR A 214 -0.32 20.89 6.73
N MET A 215 -0.75 21.30 5.55
CA MET A 215 -0.43 20.64 4.28
C MET A 215 0.44 21.58 3.46
N VAL A 216 1.63 21.15 3.06
CA VAL A 216 2.57 21.98 2.31
C VAL A 216 3.32 21.16 1.26
N ILE A 217 3.53 21.72 0.08
CA ILE A 217 4.40 21.13 -0.95
C ILE A 217 5.84 21.10 -0.45
N ALA A 218 6.28 22.18 0.22
CA ALA A 218 7.60 22.28 0.82
C ALA A 218 7.47 22.88 2.23
N GLY A 219 8.13 22.26 3.20
CA GLY A 219 8.13 22.77 4.58
C GLY A 219 8.87 24.08 4.73
N ALA A 220 8.57 24.82 5.81
CA ALA A 220 9.12 26.14 6.11
C ALA A 220 10.66 26.22 6.01
N ALA A 221 11.38 25.19 6.45
CA ALA A 221 12.84 25.13 6.36
C ALA A 221 13.36 25.14 4.91
N LEU A 222 12.67 24.43 4.01
CA LEU A 222 13.04 24.38 2.59
C LEU A 222 12.72 25.74 1.91
N ILE A 223 11.57 26.34 2.26
CA ILE A 223 11.18 27.65 1.74
C ILE A 223 12.16 28.73 2.23
N LYS A 224 12.60 28.69 3.49
CA LYS A 224 13.62 29.57 4.03
C LYS A 224 14.92 29.44 3.23
N GLY A 225 15.36 28.23 2.89
CA GLY A 225 16.57 28.00 2.10
C GLY A 225 16.44 28.43 0.63
N ALA A 226 15.26 28.20 0.02
CA ALA A 226 15.06 28.43 -1.42
C ALA A 226 14.55 29.84 -1.77
N LYS A 227 13.84 30.50 -0.85
CA LYS A 227 13.17 31.80 -1.09
C LYS A 227 13.48 32.86 -0.04
N SER A 228 14.33 32.56 0.95
CA SER A 228 14.67 33.44 2.07
C SER A 228 13.47 34.00 2.86
N GLN A 229 12.35 33.29 2.83
CA GLN A 229 11.14 33.65 3.58
C GLN A 229 11.15 33.02 4.98
N HIS A 230 10.81 33.82 6.00
CA HIS A 230 10.72 33.41 7.39
C HIS A 230 9.24 33.17 7.78
N LEU A 231 8.67 32.04 7.38
CA LEU A 231 7.29 31.64 7.65
C LEU A 231 7.26 30.36 8.46
N THR A 232 6.21 30.17 9.25
CA THR A 232 5.92 28.86 9.84
C THR A 232 5.17 27.99 8.84
N SER A 233 5.19 26.66 9.03
CA SER A 233 4.42 25.77 8.17
C SER A 233 2.91 26.00 8.26
N LEU A 234 2.42 26.51 9.42
CA LEU A 234 1.02 26.91 9.58
C LEU A 234 0.67 28.17 8.77
N ASP A 235 1.59 29.13 8.67
CA ASP A 235 1.39 30.32 7.82
C ASP A 235 1.33 29.96 6.32
N ILE A 236 2.06 28.90 5.92
CA ILE A 236 2.14 28.45 4.53
C ILE A 236 0.93 27.61 4.12
N GLY A 237 0.51 26.66 4.97
CA GLY A 237 -0.51 25.69 4.62
C GLY A 237 -1.28 25.17 5.83
N GLY A 238 -1.53 26.01 6.83
CA GLY A 238 -2.41 25.68 7.95
C GLY A 238 -3.90 25.74 7.58
N PRO A 239 -4.80 25.43 8.54
CA PRO A 239 -6.26 25.42 8.30
C PRO A 239 -6.79 26.77 7.82
N GLU A 240 -6.22 27.88 8.27
CA GLU A 240 -6.62 29.22 7.81
C GLU A 240 -6.42 29.39 6.29
N VAL A 241 -5.30 28.85 5.78
CA VAL A 241 -5.01 28.89 4.35
C VAL A 241 -5.88 27.90 3.58
N HIS A 242 -5.92 26.65 4.03
CA HIS A 242 -6.52 25.58 3.22
C HIS A 242 -8.04 25.49 3.32
N VAL A 243 -8.64 25.91 4.42
CA VAL A 243 -10.11 25.91 4.55
C VAL A 243 -10.70 27.23 4.05
N HIS A 244 -10.06 28.37 4.38
CA HIS A 244 -10.69 29.69 4.13
C HIS A 244 -10.18 30.41 2.88
N GLN A 245 -9.01 30.06 2.35
CA GLN A 245 -8.43 30.76 1.19
C GLN A 245 -8.31 29.87 -0.06
N SER A 246 -7.72 28.66 0.06
CA SER A 246 -7.45 27.80 -1.10
C SER A 246 -8.49 26.72 -1.35
N ALA A 247 -9.40 26.47 -0.39
CA ALA A 247 -10.38 25.38 -0.43
C ALA A 247 -9.75 23.99 -0.65
N CYS A 248 -8.51 23.80 -0.24
CA CYS A 248 -7.84 22.49 -0.29
C CYS A 248 -8.25 21.55 0.85
N ALA A 249 -8.92 22.06 1.88
CA ALA A 249 -9.59 21.31 2.93
C ALA A 249 -11.02 21.84 3.12
N ASP A 250 -11.92 21.01 3.66
CA ASP A 250 -13.32 21.37 3.79
C ASP A 250 -13.65 21.97 5.14
N VAL A 251 -13.10 21.39 6.21
CA VAL A 251 -13.52 21.73 7.57
C VAL A 251 -12.30 21.85 8.48
N ARG A 252 -12.23 22.97 9.18
CA ARG A 252 -11.29 23.22 10.28
C ARG A 252 -11.91 22.70 11.57
N VAL A 253 -11.16 21.92 12.34
CA VAL A 253 -11.58 21.33 13.62
C VAL A 253 -10.55 21.57 14.71
N PRO A 254 -10.93 21.68 15.99
CA PRO A 254 -10.01 22.08 17.05
C PRO A 254 -8.90 21.05 17.33
N ASP A 255 -9.22 19.76 17.30
CA ASP A 255 -8.33 18.71 17.77
C ASP A 255 -8.60 17.36 17.09
N ASP A 256 -7.82 16.34 17.49
CA ASP A 256 -7.89 14.99 16.97
C ASP A 256 -9.26 14.35 17.24
N GLU A 257 -9.82 14.54 18.45
CA GLU A 257 -11.07 13.89 18.85
C GLU A 257 -12.25 14.39 18.04
N VAL A 258 -12.40 15.69 17.90
CA VAL A 258 -13.47 16.29 17.06
C VAL A 258 -13.30 15.90 15.60
N CYS A 259 -12.07 15.83 15.10
CA CYS A 259 -11.80 15.38 13.75
C CYS A 259 -12.31 13.94 13.50
N LEU A 260 -12.01 13.03 14.42
CA LEU A 260 -12.43 11.64 14.35
C LEU A 260 -13.96 11.50 14.45
N ASP A 261 -14.63 12.30 15.29
CA ASP A 261 -16.09 12.31 15.38
C ASP A 261 -16.73 12.78 14.06
N HIS A 262 -16.15 13.77 13.39
CA HIS A 262 -16.57 14.20 12.06
C HIS A 262 -16.39 13.11 11.00
N ILE A 263 -15.24 12.43 11.00
CA ILE A 263 -14.96 11.30 10.08
C ILE A 263 -15.99 10.18 10.30
N ARG A 264 -16.26 9.81 11.57
CA ARG A 264 -17.31 8.81 11.88
C ARG A 264 -18.68 9.22 11.35
N ALA A 265 -19.06 10.47 11.57
CA ALA A 265 -20.32 10.99 11.09
C ALA A 265 -20.41 10.96 9.54
N GLU A 266 -19.31 11.27 8.86
CA GLU A 266 -19.25 11.23 7.39
C GLU A 266 -19.38 9.81 6.85
N VAL A 267 -18.67 8.83 7.45
CA VAL A 267 -18.84 7.41 7.11
C VAL A 267 -20.31 6.97 7.32
N GLY A 268 -20.95 7.42 8.39
CA GLY A 268 -22.37 7.11 8.67
C GLY A 268 -23.37 7.69 7.66
N ARG A 269 -22.97 8.74 6.92
CA ARG A 269 -23.81 9.35 5.86
C ARG A 269 -23.70 8.65 4.51
N LEU A 270 -22.74 7.76 4.35
CA LEU A 270 -22.60 7.01 3.11
C LEU A 270 -23.82 6.11 2.89
N PRO A 271 -24.18 5.78 1.63
CA PRO A 271 -25.30 4.88 1.34
C PRO A 271 -25.15 3.52 2.03
N ASP A 272 -26.26 2.83 2.25
CA ASP A 272 -26.27 1.50 2.86
C ASP A 272 -25.38 0.52 2.11
N SER A 273 -24.76 -0.41 2.86
CA SER A 273 -23.83 -1.37 2.31
C SER A 273 -24.46 -2.50 1.50
N GLY A 274 -25.77 -2.75 1.68
CA GLY A 274 -26.47 -3.83 1.01
C GLY A 274 -26.13 -5.24 1.50
N VAL A 275 -25.25 -5.41 2.47
CA VAL A 275 -24.85 -6.73 3.01
C VAL A 275 -26.04 -7.54 3.50
N ASP A 276 -26.97 -6.91 4.24
CA ASP A 276 -28.14 -7.60 4.78
C ASP A 276 -29.11 -8.05 3.67
N PHE A 277 -29.16 -7.34 2.57
CA PHE A 277 -29.91 -7.78 1.39
C PHE A 277 -29.34 -9.08 0.82
N TYR A 278 -28.01 -9.21 0.71
CA TYR A 278 -27.38 -10.41 0.17
C TYR A 278 -27.44 -11.61 1.11
N ARG A 279 -27.69 -11.40 2.42
CA ARG A 279 -28.00 -12.49 3.36
C ARG A 279 -29.32 -13.19 3.07
N HIS A 280 -30.22 -12.57 2.29
CA HIS A 280 -31.55 -13.12 1.97
C HIS A 280 -32.34 -13.57 3.20
N GLY A 281 -32.27 -12.82 4.30
CA GLY A 281 -32.93 -13.12 5.55
C GLY A 281 -32.35 -14.29 6.35
N VAL A 282 -31.19 -14.81 5.94
CA VAL A 282 -30.47 -15.83 6.72
C VAL A 282 -29.53 -15.14 7.70
N PRO A 283 -29.76 -15.25 9.02
CA PRO A 283 -28.89 -14.65 10.00
C PRO A 283 -27.50 -15.32 9.99
N PRO A 284 -26.45 -14.62 10.46
CA PRO A 284 -25.16 -15.22 10.74
C PRO A 284 -25.30 -16.37 11.75
N GLU A 285 -24.63 -17.47 11.49
CA GLU A 285 -24.63 -18.66 12.36
C GLU A 285 -23.20 -19.05 12.70
N ALA A 286 -22.96 -19.44 13.97
CA ALA A 286 -21.67 -19.94 14.36
C ALA A 286 -21.45 -21.38 13.80
N PRO A 287 -20.21 -21.77 13.49
CA PRO A 287 -19.90 -23.18 13.26
C PRO A 287 -20.30 -24.05 14.45
N LEU A 288 -20.66 -25.30 14.20
CA LEU A 288 -20.94 -26.27 15.29
C LEU A 288 -19.67 -26.65 16.07
N HIS A 289 -18.52 -26.50 15.45
CA HIS A 289 -17.22 -26.78 16.04
C HIS A 289 -16.43 -25.49 16.18
N ASP A 290 -15.81 -25.28 17.34
CA ASP A 290 -15.06 -24.08 17.66
C ASP A 290 -13.87 -23.90 16.70
N ALA A 291 -13.72 -22.68 16.18
CA ALA A 291 -12.60 -22.28 15.33
C ALA A 291 -11.24 -22.46 16.02
N ALA A 292 -11.15 -22.26 17.33
CA ALA A 292 -9.92 -22.53 18.10
C ALA A 292 -9.48 -24.01 18.02
N GLY A 293 -10.40 -24.93 17.72
CA GLY A 293 -10.08 -26.34 17.49
C GLY A 293 -9.21 -26.60 16.25
N ILE A 294 -9.04 -25.64 15.34
CA ILE A 294 -8.15 -25.78 14.16
C ILE A 294 -6.71 -26.02 14.58
N GLU A 295 -6.26 -25.44 15.68
CA GLU A 295 -4.90 -25.62 16.22
C GLU A 295 -4.59 -27.09 16.54
N GLY A 296 -5.58 -27.87 16.93
CA GLY A 296 -5.42 -29.33 17.19
C GLY A 296 -5.58 -30.21 15.95
N LEU A 297 -5.89 -29.64 14.79
CA LEU A 297 -6.08 -30.40 13.54
C LEU A 297 -4.85 -30.38 12.63
N LEU A 298 -4.03 -29.34 12.72
CA LEU A 298 -2.86 -29.20 11.84
C LEU A 298 -1.62 -29.79 12.51
N PRO A 299 -1.10 -30.94 12.03
CA PRO A 299 0.09 -31.56 12.60
C PRO A 299 1.31 -30.63 12.56
N VAL A 300 2.17 -30.73 13.57
CA VAL A 300 3.45 -29.98 13.64
C VAL A 300 4.34 -30.29 12.44
N ASP A 301 4.48 -31.58 12.11
CA ASP A 301 5.18 -31.98 10.90
C ASP A 301 4.29 -31.78 9.67
N HIS A 302 4.66 -30.85 8.81
CA HIS A 302 3.92 -30.51 7.60
C HIS A 302 3.87 -31.64 6.54
N ARG A 303 4.59 -32.74 6.75
CA ARG A 303 4.50 -33.97 5.94
C ARG A 303 3.35 -34.88 6.37
N GLN A 304 2.87 -34.73 7.60
CA GLN A 304 1.73 -35.49 8.10
C GLN A 304 0.43 -34.96 7.51
N VAL A 305 -0.51 -35.88 7.34
CA VAL A 305 -1.82 -35.62 6.73
C VAL A 305 -2.86 -35.21 7.77
N TYR A 306 -3.87 -34.50 7.32
CA TYR A 306 -5.06 -34.15 8.09
C TYR A 306 -6.26 -33.99 7.15
N ASP A 307 -7.47 -34.11 7.68
CA ASP A 307 -8.70 -33.89 6.93
C ASP A 307 -9.06 -32.40 6.85
N ILE A 308 -8.94 -31.82 5.65
CA ILE A 308 -9.28 -30.42 5.39
C ILE A 308 -10.75 -30.09 5.65
N ARG A 309 -11.65 -31.08 5.54
CA ARG A 309 -13.07 -30.90 5.82
C ARG A 309 -13.33 -30.58 7.30
N GLN A 310 -12.47 -31.07 8.21
CA GLN A 310 -12.50 -30.68 9.62
C GLN A 310 -12.16 -29.20 9.83
N VAL A 311 -11.24 -28.65 9.03
CA VAL A 311 -10.91 -27.22 9.04
C VAL A 311 -12.09 -26.42 8.49
N LEU A 312 -12.62 -26.81 7.32
CA LEU A 312 -13.79 -26.17 6.73
C LEU A 312 -14.99 -26.13 7.70
N ALA A 313 -15.24 -27.24 8.42
CA ALA A 313 -16.32 -27.32 9.40
C ALA A 313 -16.24 -26.24 10.51
N ARG A 314 -15.04 -25.73 10.80
CA ARG A 314 -14.80 -24.70 11.81
C ARG A 314 -14.80 -23.29 11.25
N LEU A 315 -14.89 -23.15 9.93
CA LEU A 315 -14.83 -21.88 9.22
C LEU A 315 -16.19 -21.45 8.67
N VAL A 316 -17.12 -22.39 8.41
CA VAL A 316 -18.40 -22.11 7.73
C VAL A 316 -19.59 -22.13 8.70
N ASP A 317 -20.64 -21.42 8.37
CA ASP A 317 -21.85 -21.29 9.18
C ASP A 317 -22.52 -22.66 9.38
N GLY A 318 -22.87 -22.99 10.64
CA GLY A 318 -23.51 -24.24 11.01
C GLY A 318 -22.71 -25.50 10.65
N SER A 319 -21.43 -25.36 10.26
CA SER A 319 -20.59 -26.42 9.69
C SER A 319 -21.23 -27.08 8.44
N LEU A 320 -22.05 -26.33 7.71
CA LEU A 320 -22.79 -26.80 6.54
C LEU A 320 -22.05 -26.42 5.24
N PHE A 321 -21.88 -27.44 4.37
CA PHE A 321 -21.10 -27.29 3.13
C PHE A 321 -21.75 -28.06 1.98
N HIS A 322 -21.78 -27.52 0.79
CA HIS A 322 -22.16 -28.20 -0.44
C HIS A 322 -20.92 -28.47 -1.27
N GLU A 323 -20.43 -29.70 -1.26
CA GLU A 323 -19.27 -30.08 -2.06
C GLU A 323 -19.67 -30.22 -3.53
N VAL A 324 -18.96 -29.55 -4.42
CA VAL A 324 -19.16 -29.57 -5.86
C VAL A 324 -18.17 -30.54 -6.48
N LEU A 325 -18.63 -31.45 -7.35
CA LEU A 325 -17.81 -32.48 -7.99
C LEU A 325 -17.07 -33.38 -6.97
N ALA A 326 -17.78 -33.83 -5.95
CA ALA A 326 -17.22 -34.62 -4.84
C ALA A 326 -16.49 -35.90 -5.28
N ASP A 327 -16.94 -36.53 -6.35
CA ASP A 327 -16.40 -37.80 -6.87
C ASP A 327 -15.30 -37.63 -7.93
N THR A 328 -14.84 -36.38 -8.20
CA THR A 328 -13.83 -36.10 -9.21
C THR A 328 -12.75 -35.22 -8.63
N GLY A 329 -11.46 -35.43 -9.00
CA GLY A 329 -10.36 -34.66 -8.48
C GLY A 329 -10.32 -34.66 -6.96
N LEU A 330 -10.22 -35.89 -6.41
CA LEU A 330 -10.37 -36.15 -4.96
C LEU A 330 -9.27 -35.46 -4.12
N GLU A 331 -8.16 -35.11 -4.75
CA GLU A 331 -7.05 -34.37 -4.14
C GLU A 331 -7.36 -32.90 -3.82
N VAL A 332 -8.55 -32.42 -4.23
CA VAL A 332 -9.04 -31.08 -3.90
C VAL A 332 -10.52 -31.10 -3.55
N VAL A 333 -10.91 -30.24 -2.61
CA VAL A 333 -12.30 -29.94 -2.27
C VAL A 333 -12.68 -28.63 -2.94
N THR A 334 -13.84 -28.61 -3.59
CA THR A 334 -14.49 -27.38 -4.07
C THR A 334 -15.93 -27.37 -3.60
N GLY A 335 -16.46 -26.23 -3.17
CA GLY A 335 -17.84 -26.20 -2.73
C GLY A 335 -18.32 -24.84 -2.28
N LEU A 336 -19.59 -24.76 -1.93
CA LEU A 336 -20.29 -23.56 -1.49
C LEU A 336 -20.70 -23.71 -0.02
N ALA A 337 -20.50 -22.63 0.73
CA ALA A 337 -20.96 -22.52 2.10
C ALA A 337 -21.36 -21.08 2.43
N ARG A 338 -21.96 -20.88 3.58
CA ARG A 338 -22.21 -19.54 4.10
C ARG A 338 -21.19 -19.17 5.15
N VAL A 339 -20.84 -17.88 5.14
CA VAL A 339 -20.01 -17.23 6.16
C VAL A 339 -20.71 -15.94 6.54
N SER A 340 -21.08 -15.78 7.81
CA SER A 340 -21.92 -14.65 8.26
C SER A 340 -23.24 -14.51 7.49
N GLY A 341 -23.88 -15.66 7.14
CA GLY A 341 -25.10 -15.70 6.34
C GLY A 341 -24.92 -15.43 4.83
N LEU A 342 -23.68 -15.20 4.36
CA LEU A 342 -23.34 -14.82 2.99
C LEU A 342 -22.70 -15.98 2.22
N TRP A 343 -23.04 -16.14 0.95
CA TRP A 343 -22.46 -17.20 0.13
C TRP A 343 -21.00 -16.93 -0.21
N MET A 344 -20.17 -17.97 -0.03
CA MET A 344 -18.77 -18.02 -0.40
C MET A 344 -18.44 -19.33 -1.09
N GLY A 345 -17.59 -19.29 -2.10
CA GLY A 345 -16.95 -20.44 -2.70
C GLY A 345 -15.66 -20.80 -1.94
N PHE A 346 -15.39 -22.12 -1.84
CA PHE A 346 -14.17 -22.62 -1.20
C PHE A 346 -13.46 -23.60 -2.11
N ALA A 347 -12.15 -23.47 -2.23
CA ALA A 347 -11.27 -24.41 -2.89
C ALA A 347 -10.09 -24.74 -1.96
N ALA A 348 -9.83 -26.03 -1.72
CA ALA A 348 -8.83 -26.47 -0.74
C ALA A 348 -8.12 -27.75 -1.18
N ASN A 349 -6.86 -27.92 -0.75
CA ASN A 349 -6.13 -29.17 -0.96
C ASN A 349 -6.57 -30.23 0.06
N VAL A 350 -6.64 -31.48 -0.40
CA VAL A 350 -6.79 -32.67 0.44
C VAL A 350 -5.41 -33.25 0.70
N MET A 351 -5.06 -33.42 1.97
CA MET A 351 -3.74 -33.89 2.37
C MET A 351 -3.63 -35.42 2.48
N GLU A 352 -4.76 -36.11 2.66
CA GLU A 352 -4.81 -37.55 2.74
C GLU A 352 -4.51 -38.18 1.39
N PRO A 353 -3.89 -39.37 1.37
CA PRO A 353 -3.71 -40.15 0.13
C PRO A 353 -5.05 -40.46 -0.54
N GLN A 354 -5.11 -40.22 -1.86
CA GLN A 354 -6.33 -40.41 -2.65
C GLN A 354 -6.22 -41.68 -3.55
N PRO A 355 -7.32 -42.39 -3.80
CA PRO A 355 -7.31 -43.52 -4.75
C PRO A 355 -6.82 -43.04 -6.13
N HIS A 356 -5.96 -43.85 -6.75
CA HIS A 356 -5.54 -43.58 -8.12
C HIS A 356 -6.70 -43.82 -9.09
N PRO A 357 -7.02 -42.92 -10.03
CA PRO A 357 -8.19 -43.08 -10.92
C PRO A 357 -8.21 -44.38 -11.71
N GLU A 358 -7.04 -44.92 -12.02
CA GLU A 358 -6.89 -46.18 -12.77
C GLU A 358 -6.81 -47.43 -11.85
N GLY A 359 -7.10 -47.28 -10.57
CA GLY A 359 -7.07 -48.39 -9.63
C GLY A 359 -5.67 -48.89 -9.24
N ARG A 360 -4.62 -48.12 -9.53
CA ARG A 360 -3.21 -48.46 -9.26
C ARG A 360 -2.75 -48.11 -7.83
N GLY A 361 -3.63 -48.24 -6.83
CA GLY A 361 -3.33 -47.90 -5.44
C GLY A 361 -3.70 -46.48 -5.09
N TYR A 362 -2.80 -45.74 -4.39
CA TYR A 362 -3.05 -44.38 -3.89
C TYR A 362 -1.99 -43.42 -4.41
N ARG A 363 -2.38 -42.15 -4.60
CA ARG A 363 -1.50 -41.01 -4.86
C ARG A 363 -1.43 -40.10 -3.62
N PRO A 364 -0.30 -39.47 -3.36
CA PRO A 364 -0.15 -38.51 -2.25
C PRO A 364 -1.14 -37.37 -2.33
N GLY A 365 -1.59 -36.85 -1.19
CA GLY A 365 -2.35 -35.60 -1.09
C GLY A 365 -1.43 -34.36 -1.18
N GLY A 366 -2.06 -33.18 -1.29
CA GLY A 366 -1.35 -31.90 -1.40
C GLY A 366 -0.65 -31.66 -2.74
N ILE A 367 -0.81 -32.56 -3.72
CA ILE A 367 -0.28 -32.45 -5.08
C ILE A 367 -1.45 -32.18 -6.03
N LEU A 368 -1.25 -31.33 -7.02
CA LEU A 368 -2.24 -31.00 -8.03
C LEU A 368 -2.10 -31.94 -9.23
N TYR A 369 -3.05 -32.84 -9.39
CA TYR A 369 -3.18 -33.74 -10.52
C TYR A 369 -4.15 -33.16 -11.57
N ARG A 370 -4.17 -33.74 -12.74
CA ARG A 370 -4.98 -33.29 -13.88
C ARG A 370 -6.46 -33.10 -13.53
N GLU A 371 -7.05 -34.05 -12.83
CA GLU A 371 -8.46 -34.05 -12.48
C GLU A 371 -8.81 -32.93 -11.49
N GLY A 372 -7.98 -32.73 -10.46
CA GLY A 372 -8.16 -31.64 -9.49
C GLY A 372 -7.94 -30.28 -10.13
N ILE A 373 -6.97 -30.13 -11.02
CA ILE A 373 -6.73 -28.89 -11.74
C ILE A 373 -7.96 -28.53 -12.61
N ALA A 374 -8.51 -29.50 -13.33
CA ALA A 374 -9.72 -29.29 -14.14
C ALA A 374 -10.92 -28.88 -13.28
N LYS A 375 -11.11 -29.54 -12.13
CA LYS A 375 -12.15 -29.22 -11.14
C LYS A 375 -12.00 -27.81 -10.60
N LEU A 376 -10.80 -27.44 -10.16
CA LEU A 376 -10.49 -26.10 -9.64
C LEU A 376 -10.74 -25.00 -10.68
N ALA A 377 -10.28 -25.19 -11.93
CA ALA A 377 -10.49 -24.23 -13.00
C ALA A 377 -11.98 -24.05 -13.33
N ALA A 378 -12.74 -25.15 -13.42
CA ALA A 378 -14.18 -25.10 -13.68
C ALA A 378 -14.92 -24.42 -12.52
N PHE A 379 -14.58 -24.71 -11.28
CA PHE A 379 -15.21 -24.12 -10.10
C PHE A 379 -14.89 -22.62 -9.96
N SER A 380 -13.65 -22.22 -10.17
CA SER A 380 -13.26 -20.80 -10.15
C SER A 380 -14.04 -19.97 -11.18
N ARG A 381 -14.21 -20.52 -12.40
CA ARG A 381 -15.00 -19.86 -13.45
C ARG A 381 -16.50 -19.81 -13.09
N ALA A 382 -17.06 -20.89 -12.57
CA ALA A 382 -18.46 -20.91 -12.14
C ALA A 382 -18.72 -19.87 -11.04
N CYS A 383 -17.84 -19.76 -10.05
CA CYS A 383 -17.93 -18.72 -9.02
C CYS A 383 -17.84 -17.32 -9.64
N SER A 384 -16.96 -17.13 -10.64
CA SER A 384 -16.83 -15.85 -11.35
C SER A 384 -18.12 -15.48 -12.09
N ASP A 385 -18.70 -16.43 -12.81
CA ASP A 385 -19.93 -16.21 -13.59
C ASP A 385 -21.15 -15.94 -12.69
N ASP A 386 -21.22 -16.58 -11.52
CA ASP A 386 -22.33 -16.45 -10.56
C ASP A 386 -22.13 -15.30 -9.56
N GLY A 387 -21.02 -14.55 -9.64
CA GLY A 387 -20.76 -13.43 -8.73
C GLY A 387 -20.43 -13.87 -7.29
N ILE A 388 -19.93 -15.08 -7.07
CA ILE A 388 -19.65 -15.64 -5.74
C ILE A 388 -18.16 -15.40 -5.39
N PRO A 389 -17.85 -14.70 -4.28
CA PRO A 389 -16.47 -14.55 -3.79
C PRO A 389 -15.84 -15.89 -3.47
N LEU A 390 -14.55 -16.07 -3.75
CA LEU A 390 -13.84 -17.34 -3.66
C LEU A 390 -12.72 -17.30 -2.64
N VAL A 391 -12.67 -18.31 -1.77
CA VAL A 391 -11.61 -18.54 -0.77
C VAL A 391 -10.78 -19.74 -1.19
N TRP A 392 -9.47 -19.55 -1.29
CA TRP A 392 -8.47 -20.59 -1.49
C TRP A 392 -7.81 -20.94 -0.16
N LEU A 393 -7.92 -22.20 0.28
CA LEU A 393 -7.21 -22.72 1.44
C LEU A 393 -6.06 -23.59 0.93
N GLN A 394 -4.85 -23.07 0.97
CA GLN A 394 -3.68 -23.73 0.40
C GLN A 394 -2.90 -24.53 1.44
N ASP A 395 -2.65 -25.78 1.10
CA ASP A 395 -1.59 -26.63 1.64
C ASP A 395 -1.05 -27.47 0.49
N VAL A 396 -0.33 -26.80 -0.43
CA VAL A 396 0.07 -27.37 -1.73
C VAL A 396 1.57 -27.60 -1.80
N ALA A 397 1.96 -28.84 -2.16
CA ALA A 397 3.35 -29.20 -2.41
C ALA A 397 3.82 -28.90 -3.84
N GLY A 398 2.89 -28.75 -4.80
CA GLY A 398 3.18 -28.45 -6.19
C GLY A 398 2.23 -29.16 -7.16
N PHE A 399 2.56 -29.08 -8.44
CA PHE A 399 1.96 -29.92 -9.46
C PHE A 399 2.59 -31.31 -9.45
N ASP A 400 1.87 -32.30 -9.98
CA ASP A 400 2.43 -33.60 -10.31
C ASP A 400 3.56 -33.47 -11.33
N ILE A 401 4.50 -34.39 -11.30
CA ILE A 401 5.70 -34.37 -12.17
C ILE A 401 5.99 -35.78 -12.72
N GLY A 402 6.72 -35.83 -13.79
CA GLY A 402 7.21 -37.07 -14.38
C GLY A 402 6.52 -37.42 -15.70
N VAL A 403 6.93 -38.54 -16.29
CA VAL A 403 6.53 -38.92 -17.65
C VAL A 403 5.01 -39.07 -17.78
N GLU A 404 4.35 -39.62 -16.78
CA GLU A 404 2.90 -39.80 -16.79
C GLU A 404 2.16 -38.45 -16.77
N ALA A 405 2.57 -37.55 -15.89
CA ALA A 405 1.97 -36.22 -15.76
C ALA A 405 2.08 -35.44 -17.08
N GLU A 406 3.26 -35.47 -17.70
CA GLU A 406 3.50 -34.81 -19.00
C GLU A 406 2.69 -35.45 -20.12
N ALA A 407 2.64 -36.78 -20.18
CA ALA A 407 1.86 -37.51 -21.18
C ALA A 407 0.35 -37.27 -21.08
N LEU A 408 -0.16 -36.99 -19.88
CA LEU A 408 -1.55 -36.61 -19.60
C LEU A 408 -1.82 -35.11 -19.86
N GLY A 409 -0.84 -34.35 -20.31
CA GLY A 409 -0.98 -32.94 -20.66
C GLY A 409 -1.14 -32.00 -19.46
N LEU A 410 -0.53 -32.33 -18.31
CA LEU A 410 -0.68 -31.57 -17.06
C LEU A 410 -0.36 -30.09 -17.23
N LEU A 411 0.65 -29.75 -18.03
CA LEU A 411 1.03 -28.36 -18.32
C LEU A 411 -0.13 -27.57 -18.96
N GLY A 412 -0.89 -28.20 -19.88
CA GLY A 412 -2.07 -27.62 -20.49
C GLY A 412 -3.21 -27.38 -19.50
N TYR A 413 -3.45 -28.36 -18.61
CA TYR A 413 -4.44 -28.20 -17.53
C TYR A 413 -4.01 -27.13 -16.53
N GLY A 414 -2.74 -27.06 -16.16
CA GLY A 414 -2.19 -26.01 -15.32
C GLY A 414 -2.43 -24.62 -15.90
N SER A 415 -2.22 -24.45 -17.22
CA SER A 415 -2.50 -23.18 -17.92
C SER A 415 -3.98 -22.79 -17.88
N SER A 416 -4.89 -23.77 -17.92
CA SER A 416 -6.34 -23.52 -17.79
C SER A 416 -6.72 -22.98 -16.39
N LEU A 417 -6.12 -23.52 -15.33
CA LEU A 417 -6.32 -23.03 -13.97
C LEU A 417 -5.74 -21.60 -13.79
N ILE A 418 -4.55 -21.38 -14.32
CA ILE A 418 -3.92 -20.05 -14.34
C ILE A 418 -4.84 -19.03 -15.04
N TYR A 419 -5.37 -19.40 -16.22
CA TYR A 419 -6.30 -18.53 -16.94
C TYR A 419 -7.57 -18.25 -16.14
N ALA A 420 -8.19 -19.29 -15.54
CA ALA A 420 -9.42 -19.15 -14.77
C ALA A 420 -9.23 -18.17 -13.58
N ASN A 421 -8.12 -18.26 -12.87
CA ASN A 421 -7.84 -17.38 -11.73
C ASN A 421 -7.42 -15.96 -12.15
N SER A 422 -6.67 -15.83 -13.26
CA SER A 422 -6.27 -14.52 -13.78
C SER A 422 -7.43 -13.70 -14.34
N THR A 423 -8.52 -14.35 -14.75
CA THR A 423 -9.71 -13.72 -15.34
C THR A 423 -10.93 -13.73 -14.43
N ASN A 424 -10.80 -14.19 -13.18
CA ASN A 424 -11.88 -14.14 -12.20
C ASN A 424 -12.14 -12.68 -11.79
N GLY A 425 -13.35 -12.19 -12.03
CA GLY A 425 -13.78 -10.81 -11.76
C GLY A 425 -14.30 -10.57 -10.34
N ASN A 426 -14.44 -11.62 -9.53
CA ASN A 426 -14.95 -11.52 -8.16
C ASN A 426 -13.82 -11.38 -7.14
N PRO A 427 -14.12 -10.93 -5.92
CA PRO A 427 -13.14 -10.97 -4.83
C PRO A 427 -12.62 -12.38 -4.59
N VAL A 428 -11.31 -12.55 -4.66
CA VAL A 428 -10.58 -13.78 -4.38
C VAL A 428 -9.71 -13.59 -3.15
N PHE A 429 -9.79 -14.52 -2.21
CA PHE A 429 -9.02 -14.52 -0.97
C PHE A 429 -8.19 -15.79 -0.88
N THR A 430 -6.97 -15.68 -0.41
CA THR A 430 -6.07 -16.83 -0.26
C THR A 430 -5.60 -16.95 1.18
N VAL A 431 -5.69 -18.16 1.73
CA VAL A 431 -5.17 -18.51 3.05
C VAL A 431 -4.14 -19.61 2.88
N LEU A 432 -2.92 -19.34 3.26
CA LEU A 432 -1.85 -20.33 3.30
C LEU A 432 -1.89 -21.01 4.67
N LEU A 433 -2.36 -22.24 4.71
CA LEU A 433 -2.50 -23.00 5.95
C LEU A 433 -1.17 -23.57 6.43
N ARG A 434 -0.42 -24.24 5.54
CA ARG A 434 0.91 -24.79 5.79
C ARG A 434 1.81 -24.60 4.57
N LYS A 435 1.84 -25.53 3.62
CA LYS A 435 2.70 -25.47 2.43
C LYS A 435 2.11 -24.59 1.35
N ALA A 436 2.95 -23.79 0.75
CA ALA A 436 2.66 -23.00 -0.45
C ALA A 436 3.87 -23.09 -1.39
N SER A 437 3.94 -24.20 -2.17
CA SER A 437 5.16 -24.58 -2.87
C SER A 437 5.04 -24.47 -4.38
N GLY A 438 6.10 -23.96 -5.00
CA GLY A 438 6.31 -23.93 -6.45
C GLY A 438 5.19 -23.27 -7.24
N ALA A 439 4.99 -23.71 -8.48
CA ALA A 439 3.93 -23.19 -9.35
C ALA A 439 2.51 -23.53 -8.88
N GLY A 440 2.34 -24.54 -8.01
CA GLY A 440 1.06 -24.86 -7.37
C GLY A 440 0.54 -23.70 -6.52
N TYR A 441 1.43 -23.04 -5.77
CA TYR A 441 1.11 -21.82 -5.04
C TYR A 441 0.55 -20.72 -5.94
N TYR A 442 1.17 -20.49 -7.10
CA TYR A 442 0.68 -19.50 -8.04
C TYR A 442 -0.70 -19.87 -8.58
N ALA A 443 -0.83 -21.11 -9.07
CA ALA A 443 -2.06 -21.58 -9.72
C ALA A 443 -3.28 -21.59 -8.79
N MET A 444 -3.09 -21.71 -7.47
CA MET A 444 -4.14 -21.58 -6.46
C MET A 444 -4.31 -20.14 -5.95
N ALA A 445 -4.15 -19.15 -6.83
CA ALA A 445 -4.32 -17.74 -6.54
C ALA A 445 -3.36 -17.21 -5.44
N GLY A 446 -2.08 -17.57 -5.50
CA GLY A 446 -1.05 -16.96 -4.67
C GLY A 446 -0.86 -15.47 -4.98
N LEU A 447 -0.13 -14.76 -4.14
CA LEU A 447 0.03 -13.29 -4.19
C LEU A 447 0.38 -12.71 -5.58
N PRO A 448 1.21 -13.39 -6.42
CA PRO A 448 1.48 -12.93 -7.79
C PRO A 448 0.25 -12.88 -8.71
N TYR A 449 -0.84 -13.54 -8.35
CA TYR A 449 -2.14 -13.48 -9.05
C TYR A 449 -3.09 -12.43 -8.46
N GLU A 450 -2.55 -11.57 -7.61
CA GLU A 450 -3.25 -10.42 -7.04
C GLU A 450 -4.60 -10.75 -6.37
N PRO A 451 -4.69 -11.80 -5.51
CA PRO A 451 -5.89 -11.95 -4.70
C PRO A 451 -6.14 -10.65 -3.90
N VAL A 452 -7.40 -10.40 -3.56
CA VAL A 452 -7.73 -9.22 -2.75
C VAL A 452 -6.93 -9.22 -1.46
N LEU A 453 -6.81 -10.39 -0.82
CA LEU A 453 -6.02 -10.58 0.39
C LEU A 453 -5.41 -11.97 0.42
N GLN A 454 -4.13 -12.05 0.80
CA GLN A 454 -3.45 -13.31 1.14
C GLN A 454 -3.07 -13.31 2.61
N LEU A 455 -3.60 -14.27 3.35
CA LEU A 455 -3.25 -14.52 4.74
C LEU A 455 -2.30 -15.72 4.84
N SER A 456 -1.28 -15.61 5.65
CA SER A 456 -0.45 -16.74 6.09
C SER A 456 -0.77 -17.08 7.54
N THR A 457 -0.86 -18.36 7.86
CA THR A 457 -0.87 -18.77 9.27
C THR A 457 0.55 -18.74 9.84
N VAL A 458 0.67 -18.82 11.16
CA VAL A 458 1.99 -18.94 11.82
C VAL A 458 2.73 -20.24 11.43
N HIS A 459 2.03 -21.18 10.81
CA HIS A 459 2.54 -22.49 10.37
C HIS A 459 2.86 -22.53 8.87
N THR A 460 2.69 -21.41 8.16
CA THR A 460 2.93 -21.33 6.71
C THR A 460 4.40 -21.54 6.38
N ARG A 461 4.64 -22.25 5.28
CA ARG A 461 5.95 -22.48 4.68
C ARG A 461 5.85 -22.20 3.17
N GLN A 462 6.41 -21.09 2.74
CA GLN A 462 6.32 -20.62 1.36
C GLN A 462 7.69 -20.71 0.67
N SER A 463 7.78 -21.52 -0.39
CA SER A 463 9.04 -21.67 -1.16
C SER A 463 8.80 -22.31 -2.52
N VAL A 464 9.83 -22.30 -3.37
CA VAL A 464 9.83 -23.10 -4.61
C VAL A 464 9.91 -24.59 -4.28
N MET A 465 10.79 -24.97 -3.35
CA MET A 465 11.01 -26.34 -2.88
C MET A 465 11.62 -26.33 -1.47
N GLU A 466 11.49 -27.44 -0.76
CA GLU A 466 12.04 -27.58 0.59
C GLU A 466 13.58 -27.55 0.60
N GLY A 467 14.15 -27.09 1.72
CA GLY A 467 15.58 -26.88 1.87
C GLY A 467 16.42 -28.11 1.58
N ARG A 468 15.96 -29.31 1.99
CA ARG A 468 16.64 -30.59 1.71
C ARG A 468 16.69 -30.89 0.21
N THR A 469 15.58 -30.69 -0.50
CA THR A 469 15.50 -30.93 -1.95
C THR A 469 16.41 -29.96 -2.70
N LEU A 470 16.45 -28.69 -2.29
CA LEU A 470 17.36 -27.71 -2.89
C LEU A 470 18.84 -28.04 -2.59
N ALA A 471 19.16 -28.53 -1.39
CA ALA A 471 20.50 -28.95 -1.04
C ALA A 471 20.96 -30.12 -1.92
N ILE A 472 20.12 -31.14 -2.14
CA ILE A 472 20.38 -32.22 -3.07
C ILE A 472 20.62 -31.71 -4.49
N ALA A 473 19.74 -30.83 -5.00
CA ALA A 473 19.89 -30.26 -6.33
C ALA A 473 21.19 -29.44 -6.47
N THR A 474 21.57 -28.68 -5.46
CA THR A 474 22.77 -27.84 -5.43
C THR A 474 24.06 -28.68 -5.46
N TYR A 475 24.04 -29.78 -4.74
CA TYR A 475 25.21 -30.69 -4.59
C TYR A 475 25.12 -31.95 -5.47
N ASN A 476 24.20 -31.96 -6.45
CA ASN A 476 23.93 -33.14 -7.29
C ASN A 476 25.19 -33.77 -7.92
N SER A 477 26.14 -32.95 -8.35
CA SER A 477 27.42 -33.44 -8.92
C SER A 477 28.36 -34.11 -7.90
N LYS A 478 28.07 -34.03 -6.61
CA LYS A 478 28.81 -34.64 -5.50
C LYS A 478 28.09 -35.84 -4.90
N LEU A 479 26.90 -36.16 -5.42
CA LEU A 479 26.06 -37.27 -4.98
C LEU A 479 26.05 -38.39 -6.03
N ASP A 480 25.86 -39.61 -5.58
CA ASP A 480 25.62 -40.78 -6.43
C ASP A 480 24.13 -40.90 -6.84
N ASP A 481 23.80 -41.95 -7.58
CA ASP A 481 22.43 -42.19 -8.06
C ASP A 481 21.42 -42.43 -6.94
N ASP A 482 21.87 -42.81 -5.73
CA ASP A 482 21.08 -42.97 -4.52
C ASP A 482 21.00 -41.71 -3.65
N PHE A 483 21.52 -40.57 -4.16
CA PHE A 483 21.65 -39.29 -3.47
C PHE A 483 22.54 -39.35 -2.21
N CYS A 484 23.45 -40.32 -2.15
CA CYS A 484 24.48 -40.37 -1.13
C CYS A 484 25.75 -39.63 -1.59
N ILE A 485 26.53 -39.08 -0.65
CA ILE A 485 27.76 -38.36 -0.98
C ILE A 485 28.76 -39.37 -1.56
N ALA A 486 29.20 -39.14 -2.79
CA ALA A 486 29.98 -40.09 -3.58
C ALA A 486 31.44 -40.20 -3.12
N THR A 487 32.01 -39.12 -2.55
CA THR A 487 33.43 -39.11 -2.11
C THR A 487 33.66 -40.01 -0.87
N GLN A 488 34.82 -40.66 -0.85
CA GLN A 488 35.31 -41.43 0.30
C GLN A 488 36.28 -40.63 1.19
N ASP A 489 36.67 -39.42 0.77
CA ASP A 489 37.48 -38.51 1.56
C ASP A 489 36.66 -37.94 2.74
N PRO A 490 37.10 -38.19 3.99
CA PRO A 490 36.33 -37.75 5.16
C PRO A 490 36.22 -36.22 5.29
N ASP A 491 37.26 -35.48 4.84
CA ASP A 491 37.23 -34.02 4.92
C ASP A 491 36.35 -33.41 3.85
N GLU A 492 36.41 -33.87 2.60
CA GLU A 492 35.50 -33.47 1.53
C GLU A 492 34.05 -33.87 1.86
N ARG A 493 33.82 -35.05 2.43
CA ARG A 493 32.48 -35.49 2.85
C ARG A 493 31.87 -34.54 3.88
N ARG A 494 32.65 -34.20 4.91
CA ARG A 494 32.22 -33.25 5.94
C ARG A 494 31.89 -31.87 5.35
N GLU A 495 32.72 -31.36 4.43
CA GLU A 495 32.49 -30.08 3.77
C GLU A 495 31.17 -30.08 2.97
N ILE A 496 30.85 -31.17 2.26
CA ILE A 496 29.62 -31.35 1.51
C ILE A 496 28.42 -31.43 2.47
N GLU A 497 28.51 -32.24 3.55
CA GLU A 497 27.46 -32.36 4.56
C GLU A 497 27.15 -31.00 5.20
N GLU A 498 28.15 -30.25 5.63
CA GLU A 498 28.02 -28.91 6.18
C GLU A 498 27.45 -27.94 5.15
N GLY A 499 27.87 -28.01 3.89
CA GLY A 499 27.38 -27.19 2.81
C GLY A 499 25.92 -27.45 2.51
N MET A 500 25.50 -28.70 2.42
CA MET A 500 24.10 -29.11 2.26
C MET A 500 23.26 -28.65 3.45
N ALA A 501 23.73 -28.81 4.67
CA ALA A 501 23.06 -28.35 5.88
C ALA A 501 22.89 -26.83 5.90
N ARG A 502 23.89 -26.04 5.47
CA ARG A 502 23.80 -24.57 5.36
C ARG A 502 22.75 -24.15 4.33
N VAL A 503 22.71 -24.81 3.15
CA VAL A 503 21.69 -24.53 2.12
C VAL A 503 20.31 -24.83 2.66
N ALA A 504 20.12 -26.01 3.28
CA ALA A 504 18.83 -26.39 3.86
C ALA A 504 18.38 -25.40 4.94
N ALA A 505 19.25 -25.07 5.89
CA ALA A 505 18.94 -24.13 6.99
C ALA A 505 18.57 -22.72 6.48
N ARG A 506 19.24 -22.23 5.43
CA ARG A 506 18.91 -20.93 4.81
C ARG A 506 17.50 -20.94 4.23
N ILE A 507 17.14 -21.98 3.47
CA ILE A 507 15.81 -22.08 2.88
C ILE A 507 14.74 -22.21 3.97
N GLU A 508 14.99 -23.01 5.01
CA GLU A 508 14.09 -23.13 6.15
C GLU A 508 13.83 -21.75 6.80
N ALA A 509 14.85 -20.94 6.98
CA ALA A 509 14.70 -19.59 7.52
C ALA A 509 13.94 -18.65 6.56
N ASP A 510 14.15 -18.77 5.25
CA ASP A 510 13.45 -17.96 4.24
C ASP A 510 11.97 -18.34 4.10
N MET A 511 11.57 -19.56 4.48
CA MET A 511 10.20 -20.07 4.45
C MET A 511 9.33 -19.55 5.61
N ASP A 512 9.91 -18.91 6.61
CA ASP A 512 9.21 -18.36 7.78
C ASP A 512 8.19 -17.29 7.34
N PRO A 513 6.91 -17.39 7.74
CA PRO A 513 5.87 -16.43 7.38
C PRO A 513 6.15 -15.02 7.89
N ILE A 514 6.90 -14.86 8.99
CA ILE A 514 7.33 -13.55 9.51
C ILE A 514 8.29 -12.87 8.53
N GLN A 515 9.22 -13.65 7.94
CA GLN A 515 10.14 -13.14 6.93
C GLN A 515 9.42 -12.80 5.63
N ALA A 516 8.46 -13.62 5.22
CA ALA A 516 7.58 -13.33 4.08
C ALA A 516 6.81 -12.01 4.30
N ALA A 517 6.20 -11.83 5.46
CA ALA A 517 5.48 -10.60 5.80
C ALA A 517 6.41 -9.36 5.86
N ALA A 518 7.64 -9.53 6.37
CA ALA A 518 8.62 -8.44 6.42
C ALA A 518 9.01 -7.92 5.03
N ARG A 519 8.88 -8.77 3.99
CA ARG A 519 9.16 -8.44 2.58
C ARG A 519 7.92 -8.10 1.77
N MET A 520 6.72 -8.22 2.35
CA MET A 520 5.42 -8.14 1.66
C MET A 520 5.16 -9.30 0.69
N ASP A 521 5.71 -10.49 0.95
CA ASP A 521 5.40 -11.72 0.20
C ASP A 521 4.10 -12.38 0.73
N THR A 522 3.50 -11.86 1.78
CA THR A 522 2.13 -12.12 2.26
C THR A 522 1.56 -10.84 2.87
N ASP A 523 0.24 -10.67 2.85
CA ASP A 523 -0.39 -9.44 3.34
C ASP A 523 -0.45 -9.38 4.86
N GLU A 524 -0.73 -10.51 5.53
CA GLU A 524 -0.74 -10.58 7.00
C GLU A 524 -0.45 -11.99 7.47
N VAL A 525 0.16 -12.11 8.67
CA VAL A 525 0.32 -13.37 9.39
C VAL A 525 -0.70 -13.43 10.50
N VAL A 526 -1.52 -14.48 10.52
CA VAL A 526 -2.67 -14.62 11.41
C VAL A 526 -2.58 -15.88 12.27
N ARG A 527 -3.23 -15.85 13.43
CA ARG A 527 -3.45 -17.04 14.24
C ARG A 527 -4.54 -17.90 13.61
N LEU A 528 -4.47 -19.20 13.83
CA LEU A 528 -5.49 -20.13 13.32
C LEU A 528 -6.87 -19.83 13.92
N SER A 529 -6.92 -19.46 15.20
CA SER A 529 -8.13 -19.04 15.89
C SER A 529 -8.77 -17.74 15.33
N GLU A 530 -7.99 -16.90 14.64
CA GLU A 530 -8.47 -15.66 14.01
C GLU A 530 -9.11 -15.91 12.63
N LEU A 531 -8.85 -17.06 11.97
CA LEU A 531 -9.26 -17.31 10.58
C LEU A 531 -10.76 -17.14 10.35
N ARG A 532 -11.59 -17.67 11.26
CA ARG A 532 -13.05 -17.49 11.14
C ARG A 532 -13.45 -16.02 11.17
N GLY A 533 -12.85 -15.23 12.07
CA GLY A 533 -13.10 -13.79 12.16
C GLY A 533 -12.71 -13.05 10.89
N TRP A 534 -11.57 -13.39 10.31
CA TRP A 534 -11.15 -12.87 9.02
C TRP A 534 -12.12 -13.22 7.90
N LEU A 535 -12.55 -14.49 7.80
CA LEU A 535 -13.49 -14.91 6.76
C LEU A 535 -14.85 -14.22 6.89
N VAL A 536 -15.34 -13.98 8.11
CA VAL A 536 -16.56 -13.18 8.34
C VAL A 536 -16.39 -11.77 7.78
N ALA A 537 -15.31 -11.10 8.12
CA ALA A 537 -15.03 -9.76 7.61
C ALA A 537 -14.89 -9.73 6.08
N LEU A 538 -14.18 -10.71 5.51
CA LEU A 538 -13.98 -10.81 4.07
C LEU A 538 -15.30 -11.09 3.33
N ALA A 539 -16.14 -11.95 3.87
CA ALA A 539 -17.48 -12.20 3.31
C ALA A 539 -18.33 -10.93 3.33
N GLU A 540 -18.38 -10.24 4.47
CA GLU A 540 -19.12 -8.98 4.61
C GLU A 540 -18.60 -7.90 3.67
N MET A 541 -17.28 -7.72 3.56
CA MET A 541 -16.67 -6.75 2.65
C MET A 541 -16.92 -7.08 1.19
N ALA A 542 -16.81 -8.36 0.80
CA ALA A 542 -17.05 -8.81 -0.58
C ALA A 542 -18.49 -8.54 -1.04
N TRP A 543 -19.45 -8.69 -0.13
CA TRP A 543 -20.86 -8.45 -0.40
C TRP A 543 -21.33 -7.03 -0.04
N GLN A 544 -20.47 -6.21 0.56
CA GLN A 544 -20.76 -4.83 0.85
C GLN A 544 -20.94 -4.05 -0.47
N SER A 545 -22.19 -3.77 -0.83
CA SER A 545 -22.45 -2.91 -1.96
C SER A 545 -22.11 -1.48 -1.55
N THR A 546 -21.26 -0.81 -2.29
CA THR A 546 -21.04 0.61 -2.08
C THR A 546 -22.22 1.45 -2.54
N GLY A 547 -22.99 0.95 -3.53
CA GLY A 547 -24.14 1.69 -4.09
C GLY A 547 -23.84 3.14 -4.47
N TYR A 548 -22.56 3.54 -4.40
CA TYR A 548 -22.13 4.90 -4.58
C TYR A 548 -22.29 5.32 -6.04
N ARG A 549 -22.97 6.41 -6.23
CA ARG A 549 -22.90 7.10 -7.50
C ARG A 549 -21.55 7.74 -7.63
N ARG A 550 -20.95 7.63 -8.81
CA ARG A 550 -19.76 8.37 -9.15
C ARG A 550 -20.06 9.87 -9.03
N THR A 551 -19.56 10.49 -7.96
CA THR A 551 -19.61 11.93 -7.79
C THR A 551 -18.26 12.51 -8.20
N LYS A 552 -18.30 13.62 -8.91
CA LYS A 552 -17.09 14.35 -9.24
C LYS A 552 -16.47 14.89 -7.95
N ASN A 553 -15.21 14.59 -7.70
CA ASN A 553 -14.48 15.24 -6.62
C ASN A 553 -14.33 16.73 -6.98
N PRO A 554 -14.83 17.66 -6.14
CA PRO A 554 -14.81 19.09 -6.47
C PRO A 554 -13.40 19.67 -6.60
N ARG A 555 -12.37 18.94 -6.13
CA ARG A 555 -10.96 19.33 -6.25
C ARG A 555 -10.27 18.82 -7.52
N ILE A 556 -10.91 17.91 -8.25
CA ILE A 556 -10.40 17.38 -9.51
C ILE A 556 -11.09 18.10 -10.67
N TRP A 557 -10.37 18.98 -11.32
CA TRP A 557 -10.91 19.77 -12.40
C TRP A 557 -11.06 18.96 -13.69
N SER A 558 -12.23 18.99 -14.26
CA SER A 558 -12.50 18.48 -15.59
C SER A 558 -12.00 19.47 -16.65
N VAL A 559 -11.92 19.04 -17.91
CA VAL A 559 -11.67 19.94 -19.05
C VAL A 559 -12.68 21.11 -19.07
N HIS A 560 -13.94 20.85 -18.73
CA HIS A 560 -14.97 21.87 -18.64
C HIS A 560 -14.69 22.90 -17.55
N ASP A 561 -14.17 22.49 -16.38
CA ASP A 561 -13.80 23.41 -15.31
C ASP A 561 -12.58 24.27 -15.71
N LEU A 562 -11.61 23.66 -16.39
CA LEU A 562 -10.46 24.37 -16.94
C LEU A 562 -10.89 25.39 -17.98
N GLU A 563 -11.84 25.04 -18.85
CA GLU A 563 -12.42 25.97 -19.82
C GLU A 563 -13.14 27.13 -19.12
N ALA A 564 -13.92 26.85 -18.07
CA ALA A 564 -14.60 27.89 -17.29
C ALA A 564 -13.63 28.87 -16.62
N LEU A 565 -12.48 28.38 -16.09
CA LEU A 565 -11.43 29.20 -15.51
C LEU A 565 -10.77 30.13 -16.52
N THR A 566 -10.74 29.75 -17.79
CA THR A 566 -10.10 30.55 -18.85
C THR A 566 -11.05 31.48 -19.57
N ARG A 567 -12.38 31.33 -19.41
CA ARG A 567 -13.41 32.11 -20.11
C ARG A 567 -13.29 33.64 -19.99
N GLY A 568 -12.72 34.14 -18.91
CA GLY A 568 -12.46 35.57 -18.73
C GLY A 568 -11.12 36.06 -19.26
N ARG A 569 -10.26 35.17 -19.77
CA ARG A 569 -8.88 35.49 -20.19
C ARG A 569 -8.65 35.42 -21.70
N VAL A 570 -9.53 34.70 -22.42
CA VAL A 570 -9.41 34.53 -23.88
C VAL A 570 -10.69 35.04 -24.50
N GLN A 571 -10.64 36.22 -25.12
CA GLN A 571 -11.70 36.66 -26.03
C GLN A 571 -11.61 35.85 -27.32
N ARG A 572 -12.75 35.55 -27.94
CA ARG A 572 -12.85 34.73 -29.14
C ARG A 572 -11.88 35.29 -30.22
N GLY A 573 -10.93 34.48 -30.60
CA GLY A 573 -10.03 34.74 -31.73
C GLY A 573 -8.71 35.42 -31.42
N GLU A 574 -8.46 35.85 -30.17
CA GLU A 574 -7.18 36.46 -29.79
C GLU A 574 -6.43 35.58 -28.79
N TRP A 575 -5.60 34.73 -29.33
CA TRP A 575 -4.51 34.16 -28.54
C TRP A 575 -3.50 35.29 -28.30
N PRO A 576 -3.08 35.60 -27.06
CA PRO A 576 -2.10 36.63 -26.84
C PRO A 576 -0.85 36.32 -27.65
N ALA A 577 -0.43 37.25 -28.50
CA ALA A 577 0.83 37.12 -29.24
C ALA A 577 1.94 36.83 -28.23
N ALA A 578 2.79 35.86 -28.53
CA ALA A 578 3.93 35.51 -27.72
C ALA A 578 4.79 36.80 -27.50
N GLY A 579 4.75 37.34 -26.30
CA GLY A 579 5.53 38.51 -25.96
C GLY A 579 4.86 39.63 -25.16
N THR A 580 3.54 39.58 -24.92
CA THR A 580 2.90 40.59 -24.05
C THR A 580 2.72 40.01 -22.65
N PRO A 581 3.47 40.51 -21.63
CA PRO A 581 3.24 40.08 -20.27
C PRO A 581 1.84 40.52 -19.81
N ALA A 582 1.06 39.59 -19.27
CA ALA A 582 -0.21 39.89 -18.64
C ALA A 582 -0.01 40.96 -17.59
N ARG A 583 -0.83 42.03 -17.65
CA ARG A 583 -0.87 43.04 -16.58
C ARG A 583 -1.23 42.29 -15.29
N ALA A 584 -0.27 42.13 -14.42
CA ALA A 584 -0.48 41.63 -13.07
C ALA A 584 -1.42 42.59 -12.36
N GLY A 585 -2.45 42.04 -11.72
CA GLY A 585 -3.21 42.74 -10.69
C GLY A 585 -2.23 43.27 -9.66
N GLN A 586 -2.54 44.45 -9.11
CA GLN A 586 -1.69 45.23 -8.21
C GLN A 586 -0.94 44.32 -7.23
N ALA A 587 0.39 44.31 -7.42
CA ALA A 587 1.33 43.72 -6.48
C ALA A 587 1.33 44.53 -5.17
N PRO A 588 1.59 43.92 -4.01
CA PRO A 588 1.83 44.65 -2.77
C PRO A 588 3.06 45.57 -2.94
N ALA A 589 3.03 46.71 -2.27
CA ALA A 589 4.01 47.74 -2.37
C ALA A 589 5.47 47.22 -2.20
N PRO A 590 6.42 47.70 -3.00
CA PRO A 590 7.78 47.18 -2.98
C PRO A 590 8.51 47.53 -1.68
N ALA A 591 9.24 46.56 -1.15
CA ALA A 591 10.28 46.82 -0.15
C ALA A 591 11.35 47.76 -0.73
N ALA A 592 11.90 48.64 0.13
CA ALA A 592 12.82 49.76 -0.13
C ALA A 592 13.61 49.62 -1.45
N SER A 593 13.25 50.47 -2.40
CA SER A 593 13.96 50.66 -3.67
C SER A 593 15.29 51.37 -3.44
N ALA A 594 16.39 50.82 -3.96
CA ALA A 594 17.61 51.56 -4.13
C ALA A 594 17.29 52.78 -5.00
N GLU A 595 17.65 54.00 -4.55
CA GLU A 595 17.46 55.24 -5.32
C GLU A 595 18.25 55.18 -6.62
N PRO A 596 17.71 55.72 -7.72
CA PRO A 596 18.45 55.80 -8.97
C PRO A 596 19.73 56.62 -8.81
N PRO A 597 20.89 56.14 -9.34
CA PRO A 597 22.18 56.82 -9.17
C PRO A 597 22.24 58.17 -9.84
N GLU A 598 21.37 58.46 -10.81
CA GLU A 598 21.23 59.75 -11.45
C GLU A 598 19.79 59.98 -11.98
N PRO A 599 19.38 61.31 -12.14
CA PRO A 599 18.04 61.55 -12.72
C PRO A 599 17.91 61.00 -14.13
N GLY A 600 16.89 60.18 -14.39
CA GLY A 600 16.65 59.60 -15.72
C GLY A 600 17.27 58.22 -15.92
N ALA A 601 17.93 57.63 -14.92
CA ALA A 601 18.36 56.24 -14.96
C ALA A 601 17.16 55.29 -14.99
N VAL A 602 17.24 54.26 -15.81
CA VAL A 602 16.19 53.25 -15.98
C VAL A 602 16.60 51.98 -15.31
N ALA A 603 15.71 51.45 -14.45
CA ALA A 603 15.94 50.19 -13.78
C ALA A 603 15.72 49.00 -14.69
N VAL A 604 16.62 48.04 -14.66
CA VAL A 604 16.32 46.66 -15.03
C VAL A 604 15.91 45.96 -13.76
N VAL A 605 14.70 45.39 -13.74
CA VAL A 605 14.10 44.78 -12.55
C VAL A 605 14.07 43.28 -12.62
N SER A 606 14.11 42.63 -11.47
CA SER A 606 13.91 41.18 -11.36
C SER A 606 12.48 40.81 -11.77
N PRO A 607 12.27 39.85 -12.69
CA PRO A 607 10.93 39.40 -13.06
C PRO A 607 10.24 38.51 -11.98
N MET A 608 10.99 37.96 -11.02
CA MET A 608 10.51 37.08 -9.97
C MET A 608 11.42 37.19 -8.73
N GLU A 609 10.95 36.60 -7.63
CA GLU A 609 11.77 36.40 -6.43
C GLU A 609 12.78 35.26 -6.62
N GLY A 610 13.95 35.33 -6.00
CA GLY A 610 14.99 34.30 -6.07
C GLY A 610 16.36 34.80 -5.69
N SER A 611 17.42 34.03 -5.96
CA SER A 611 18.82 34.43 -5.81
C SER A 611 19.35 34.92 -7.16
N PHE A 612 19.92 36.11 -7.18
CA PHE A 612 20.40 36.75 -8.41
C PHE A 612 21.90 36.53 -8.62
N TYR A 613 22.29 36.16 -9.83
CA TYR A 613 23.69 35.90 -10.20
C TYR A 613 24.10 36.74 -11.41
N TRP A 614 25.26 37.44 -11.29
CA TRP A 614 25.86 38.24 -12.36
C TRP A 614 26.59 37.38 -13.40
N ARG A 615 26.88 36.12 -13.12
CA ARG A 615 27.69 35.24 -13.96
C ARG A 615 27.04 33.89 -14.18
N PRO A 616 27.35 33.17 -15.29
CA PRO A 616 26.75 31.87 -15.58
C PRO A 616 27.29 30.76 -14.68
N ALA A 617 28.52 30.91 -14.14
CA ALA A 617 29.15 30.01 -13.18
C ALA A 617 30.20 30.79 -12.37
N PRO A 618 30.61 30.32 -11.18
CA PRO A 618 31.54 31.02 -10.29
C PRO A 618 32.89 31.37 -10.91
N ASP A 619 33.33 30.60 -11.89
CA ASP A 619 34.60 30.71 -12.62
C ASP A 619 34.48 31.48 -13.96
N GLN A 620 33.29 31.93 -14.31
CA GLN A 620 32.99 32.62 -15.55
C GLN A 620 32.92 34.15 -15.33
N PRO A 621 33.21 34.98 -16.37
CA PRO A 621 33.06 36.43 -16.27
C PRO A 621 31.58 36.81 -16.10
N PRO A 622 31.29 37.95 -15.46
CA PRO A 622 29.95 38.48 -15.35
C PRO A 622 29.36 38.84 -16.71
N PHE A 623 28.03 38.75 -16.82
CA PHE A 623 27.31 39.11 -18.03
C PHE A 623 27.48 40.61 -18.38
N VAL A 624 27.59 41.49 -17.38
CA VAL A 624 27.77 42.94 -17.54
C VAL A 624 28.59 43.47 -16.37
N ALA A 625 29.31 44.58 -16.62
CA ALA A 625 30.01 45.39 -15.65
C ALA A 625 29.57 46.84 -15.75
N VAL A 626 29.83 47.61 -14.71
CA VAL A 626 29.58 49.09 -14.71
C VAL A 626 30.40 49.72 -15.83
N GLY A 627 29.76 50.53 -16.68
CA GLY A 627 30.33 51.13 -17.87
C GLY A 627 30.08 50.35 -19.17
N ASP A 628 29.60 49.13 -19.09
CA ASP A 628 29.28 48.34 -20.30
C ASP A 628 28.04 48.90 -21.00
N ARG A 629 28.06 48.83 -22.33
CA ARG A 629 26.91 49.15 -23.15
C ARG A 629 26.12 47.89 -23.47
N VAL A 630 24.83 47.84 -23.08
CA VAL A 630 23.92 46.73 -23.32
C VAL A 630 22.84 47.10 -24.34
N GLU A 631 22.45 46.14 -25.15
CA GLU A 631 21.32 46.26 -26.09
C GLU A 631 20.02 45.78 -25.45
N ALA A 632 18.89 46.27 -25.95
CA ALA A 632 17.58 45.74 -25.55
C ALA A 632 17.50 44.21 -25.82
N GLY A 633 17.07 43.44 -24.83
CA GLY A 633 17.03 41.98 -24.88
C GLY A 633 18.33 41.29 -24.45
N ALA A 634 19.44 42.02 -24.24
CA ALA A 634 20.70 41.45 -23.77
C ALA A 634 20.52 40.81 -22.36
N ARG A 635 21.16 39.68 -22.11
CA ARG A 635 21.16 39.01 -20.80
C ARG A 635 22.10 39.79 -19.87
N VAL A 636 21.59 40.19 -18.71
CA VAL A 636 22.35 40.96 -17.71
C VAL A 636 22.58 40.16 -16.43
N GLY A 637 21.85 39.06 -16.22
CA GLY A 637 22.01 38.20 -15.07
C GLY A 637 21.11 36.98 -15.12
N LEU A 638 21.16 36.17 -14.09
CA LEU A 638 20.33 34.98 -13.88
C LEU A 638 19.64 35.07 -12.51
N ILE A 639 18.43 34.57 -12.43
CA ILE A 639 17.74 34.32 -11.15
C ILE A 639 17.61 32.85 -10.98
N GLU A 640 18.04 32.34 -9.85
CA GLU A 640 17.84 30.95 -9.44
C GLU A 640 16.61 30.85 -8.53
N VAL A 641 15.67 29.96 -8.93
CA VAL A 641 14.56 29.52 -8.11
C VAL A 641 14.50 28.01 -8.19
N MET A 642 14.64 27.33 -7.08
CA MET A 642 14.57 25.85 -7.01
C MET A 642 15.47 25.14 -8.05
N LYS A 643 16.72 25.57 -8.18
CA LYS A 643 17.73 25.04 -9.13
C LYS A 643 17.39 25.26 -10.62
N THR A 644 16.46 26.14 -10.90
CA THR A 644 16.14 26.60 -12.27
C THR A 644 16.61 28.02 -12.45
N PHE A 645 17.42 28.25 -13.47
CA PHE A 645 17.96 29.59 -13.80
C PHE A 645 17.12 30.26 -14.86
N THR A 646 16.62 31.47 -14.53
CA THR A 646 15.87 32.32 -15.46
C THR A 646 16.71 33.52 -15.83
N PRO A 647 16.93 33.81 -17.14
CA PRO A 647 17.71 34.97 -17.54
C PRO A 647 16.96 36.28 -17.32
N VAL A 648 17.64 37.24 -16.70
CA VAL A 648 17.20 38.64 -16.64
C VAL A 648 17.75 39.38 -17.85
N ARG A 649 16.88 40.13 -18.52
CA ARG A 649 17.24 40.84 -19.76
C ARG A 649 16.99 42.33 -19.64
N ALA A 650 17.84 43.14 -20.27
CA ALA A 650 17.65 44.57 -20.37
C ALA A 650 16.41 44.89 -21.23
N ALA A 651 15.48 45.68 -20.70
CA ALA A 651 14.27 46.07 -21.41
C ALA A 651 14.55 47.11 -22.53
N GLN A 652 15.66 47.83 -22.43
CA GLN A 652 16.11 48.85 -23.42
C GLN A 652 17.61 48.86 -23.49
N SER A 653 18.15 49.49 -24.56
CA SER A 653 19.58 49.71 -24.72
C SER A 653 20.05 50.85 -23.83
N GLY A 654 21.25 50.74 -23.25
CA GLY A 654 21.83 51.76 -22.38
C GLY A 654 23.22 51.39 -21.88
N GLU A 655 23.87 52.33 -21.19
CA GLU A 655 25.13 52.10 -20.47
C GLU A 655 24.82 51.73 -19.00
N VAL A 656 25.46 50.67 -18.47
CA VAL A 656 25.29 50.20 -17.09
C VAL A 656 25.90 51.22 -16.12
N LEU A 657 25.06 51.87 -15.32
CA LEU A 657 25.46 52.89 -14.36
C LEU A 657 25.86 52.30 -12.99
N ALA A 658 25.06 51.35 -12.52
CA ALA A 658 25.29 50.74 -11.23
C ALA A 658 24.64 49.35 -11.17
N LEU A 659 25.25 48.43 -10.43
CA LEU A 659 24.69 47.18 -10.04
C LEU A 659 23.99 47.38 -8.68
N ALA A 660 22.73 46.97 -8.55
CA ALA A 660 21.90 47.23 -7.38
C ALA A 660 21.79 46.01 -6.42
N VAL A 661 22.39 44.89 -6.79
CA VAL A 661 22.30 43.61 -6.03
C VAL A 661 23.67 42.94 -6.06
N ASP A 662 24.06 42.30 -4.96
CA ASP A 662 25.26 41.45 -4.88
C ASP A 662 25.08 40.12 -5.61
N ASP A 663 26.20 39.52 -6.07
CA ASP A 663 26.20 38.20 -6.70
C ASP A 663 25.75 37.12 -5.69
N GLY A 664 24.72 36.38 -6.02
CA GLY A 664 24.05 35.46 -5.10
C GLY A 664 23.05 36.11 -4.14
N GLY A 665 22.83 37.40 -4.25
CA GLY A 665 21.89 38.16 -3.41
C GLY A 665 20.44 37.84 -3.66
N ALA A 666 19.62 37.86 -2.61
CA ALA A 666 18.17 37.62 -2.71
C ALA A 666 17.48 38.84 -3.33
N VAL A 667 16.57 38.60 -4.28
CA VAL A 667 15.79 39.66 -4.96
C VAL A 667 14.28 39.32 -4.92
N GLN A 668 13.48 40.39 -4.90
CA GLN A 668 12.03 40.33 -5.02
C GLN A 668 11.59 40.65 -6.45
N ALA A 669 10.39 40.17 -6.85
CA ALA A 669 9.80 40.57 -8.12
C ALA A 669 9.61 42.09 -8.19
N GLY A 670 10.08 42.74 -9.29
CA GLY A 670 10.06 44.19 -9.47
C GLY A 670 11.21 44.97 -8.79
N GLN A 671 12.08 44.28 -8.04
CA GLN A 671 13.26 44.92 -7.43
C GLN A 671 14.29 45.27 -8.50
N PRO A 672 14.86 46.52 -8.52
CA PRO A 672 15.96 46.88 -9.38
C PRO A 672 17.19 46.00 -9.15
N VAL A 673 17.77 45.43 -10.23
CA VAL A 673 19.02 44.65 -10.20
C VAL A 673 20.18 45.46 -10.77
N LEU A 674 19.93 46.34 -11.75
CA LEU A 674 20.90 47.31 -12.24
C LEU A 674 20.20 48.54 -12.79
N TRP A 675 20.97 49.60 -12.97
CA TRP A 675 20.53 50.86 -13.54
C TRP A 675 21.23 51.14 -14.88
N LEU A 676 20.44 51.59 -15.87
CA LEU A 676 20.93 51.98 -17.20
C LEU A 676 20.75 53.46 -17.44
N ARG A 677 21.76 54.10 -18.04
CA ARG A 677 21.60 55.37 -18.70
C ARG A 677 20.99 55.15 -20.08
N GLY A 678 19.75 55.57 -20.27
CA GLY A 678 19.06 55.47 -21.55
C GLY A 678 19.87 56.17 -22.65
N ALA A 679 19.97 55.55 -23.82
CA ALA A 679 20.50 56.25 -25.01
C ALA A 679 19.61 57.47 -25.28
N GLY A 680 20.09 58.66 -25.02
CA GLY A 680 19.37 59.90 -25.32
C GLY A 680 18.79 59.80 -26.74
N ARG A 681 17.50 60.14 -26.91
CA ARG A 681 16.96 60.38 -28.24
C ARG A 681 17.78 61.48 -28.85
N GLY A 682 18.68 61.13 -29.75
CA GLY A 682 19.32 62.14 -30.61
C GLY A 682 18.22 62.88 -31.34
N SER A 683 18.27 64.18 -31.17
CA SER A 683 17.45 65.23 -31.81
C SER A 683 17.42 65.09 -33.31
#